data_701afc9865923cc5056b55279203d382
#
_entry.id   701afc9865923cc5056b55279203d382
#
_cell.length_a   1.000
_cell.length_b   1.000
_cell.length_c   1.000
_cell.angle_alpha   90.00
_cell.angle_beta   90.00
_cell.angle_gamma   90.00
#
_symmetry.space_group_name_H-M   'P 1'
#
loop_
_entity.id
_entity.type
_entity.pdbx_description
1 polymer ?
#
loop_
_entity_poly.entity_id
_entity_poly.type
_entity_poly.pdbx_seq_one_letter_code
_entity_poly.pdbx_strand_id
1 'polypeptide(L)'
;MENQRKSYWLLPFVLLLVVAGCRREEIAEPSPAAIPSPASTVPAVEAADRFPETAEDITFITIATDAPSRFQDFEDIDPFGNVIGFDPDLIAEVAAEAGFEYEFVVTSFGGLFDSIINGEFDTAMSAIVIPEQPVEGLAYTDPYLEVGQVLVVRANETELESYHDIGIGTPIGVQRFSNGEQTARSIVGISEPDLQLYDSTPAALQALIDRQVEGVILDSEDAEYFTGLYPLQLKVAGGTGQETWITRKAYGIVVPEQNEVLLETLNSAIARVRENGAVERLTQTWLVPNETINAGESLVGTPDDELVIGMVADLTDLDPAARNPELASWEIKRNIMSGLITVDAENQLVPLLAEDFPTISEDKKEYTFRLRPSLTFPDGSELTAEDVRFSISRAAGLGNFQVNRYLKDDNGDNFADADAVQVIDPQTVKFVLKGPTSYFPSVLATPPFFIVSEECYSSNPDAVNSCGGIGPYEVAEWEPGVQLRLRANPQWPGNPPRFENIQLRFYGDTGRMRSSLENSAIDMAWTGLSAGDLRDLQANPEFEYWEGPATFKSYLVLEQSESPWSNARLREAISYAIDRETLASQVFSGSRKALYSPVPDDTPGHIPTEPARDLELARSILTASGYSPGNKLEMTIWYVNDFRYTELEADYAALLKEQLEETDLIQVSLESEGWQVFRPESLNCNYPAFLLGWPSSGQPASYLDAMSWMEYFITNTDSVCSNYDSSAMAELYEEAMAETDEERRLELYGQIQELWAREFPTIDLTQEPRAVISLPGVQNVTIDAMGLLHYDVLTKGSS
;
A
#
# COMPACT_ATOMS: atom_id res chain seq x y z
N MET A 1 62.92 18.76 -17.98
CA MET A 1 63.29 17.91 -19.11
C MET A 1 62.41 16.69 -19.01
N GLU A 2 61.49 16.34 -19.81
CA GLU A 2 61.02 16.70 -21.13
C GLU A 2 59.60 16.21 -21.25
N ASN A 3 58.76 17.02 -21.80
CA ASN A 3 57.37 16.75 -22.20
C ASN A 3 57.25 15.54 -23.15
N GLN A 4 56.23 14.72 -23.00
CA GLN A 4 55.59 14.10 -24.19
C GLN A 4 54.10 14.10 -24.08
N ARG A 5 53.45 15.02 -24.80
CA ARG A 5 52.04 14.99 -25.19
C ARG A 5 51.82 13.87 -26.19
N LYS A 6 50.82 13.02 -26.02
CA LYS A 6 50.28 12.15 -27.09
C LYS A 6 48.98 12.75 -27.62
N SER A 7 49.09 13.20 -28.87
CA SER A 7 47.96 13.62 -29.69
C SER A 7 47.19 12.42 -30.22
N TYR A 8 45.82 12.41 -30.08
CA TYR A 8 44.98 11.48 -30.81
C TYR A 8 44.58 12.08 -32.18
N TRP A 9 44.76 11.28 -33.23
CA TRP A 9 44.46 11.62 -34.61
C TRP A 9 42.95 11.37 -34.88
N LEU A 10 42.25 12.39 -35.37
CA LEU A 10 40.96 12.29 -36.02
C LEU A 10 41.16 11.94 -37.51
N LEU A 11 40.60 10.86 -37.98
CA LEU A 11 40.44 10.55 -39.40
C LEU A 11 39.06 11.01 -39.88
N PRO A 12 38.97 11.80 -40.97
CA PRO A 12 37.70 12.17 -41.57
C PRO A 12 37.29 11.09 -42.60
N PHE A 13 36.08 10.55 -42.42
CA PHE A 13 35.40 9.75 -43.49
C PHE A 13 34.81 10.72 -44.52
N VAL A 14 35.28 10.66 -45.71
CA VAL A 14 34.69 11.33 -46.89
C VAL A 14 33.58 10.44 -47.45
N LEU A 15 32.35 10.93 -47.41
CA LEU A 15 31.20 10.32 -48.06
C LEU A 15 30.88 11.06 -49.37
N LEU A 16 31.00 10.35 -50.47
CA LEU A 16 30.65 10.83 -51.81
C LEU A 16 29.14 11.04 -51.93
N LEU A 17 28.73 12.26 -52.19
CA LEU A 17 27.34 12.62 -52.57
C LEU A 17 27.14 12.35 -54.07
N VAL A 18 26.29 11.37 -54.39
CA VAL A 18 25.68 11.27 -55.73
C VAL A 18 24.39 12.05 -55.73
N VAL A 19 24.35 13.16 -56.48
CA VAL A 19 23.16 13.96 -56.69
C VAL A 19 22.29 13.28 -57.75
N ALA A 20 21.13 12.72 -57.30
CA ALA A 20 20.03 12.42 -58.21
C ALA A 20 18.85 13.35 -57.79
N GLY A 21 18.51 14.27 -58.65
CA GLY A 21 17.43 15.19 -58.43
C GLY A 21 16.05 14.55 -58.50
N CYS A 22 15.30 14.61 -57.43
CA CYS A 22 13.84 14.48 -57.43
C CYS A 22 13.24 15.65 -56.70
N ARG A 23 12.30 16.31 -57.35
CA ARG A 23 11.47 17.37 -56.76
C ARG A 23 10.79 16.84 -55.49
N ARG A 24 11.02 17.48 -54.37
CA ARG A 24 10.27 17.27 -53.12
C ARG A 24 9.02 18.13 -53.17
N GLU A 25 7.85 17.53 -53.24
CA GLU A 25 6.61 18.14 -52.76
C GLU A 25 6.71 18.28 -51.26
N GLU A 26 6.49 19.46 -50.73
CA GLU A 26 6.36 19.72 -49.28
C GLU A 26 5.07 19.06 -48.84
N ILE A 27 5.23 17.92 -48.14
CA ILE A 27 4.17 17.37 -47.29
C ILE A 27 4.35 18.10 -45.95
N ALA A 28 3.39 18.97 -45.61
CA ALA A 28 3.28 19.59 -44.32
C ALA A 28 3.17 18.46 -43.27
N GLU A 29 4.09 18.42 -42.27
CA GLU A 29 3.95 17.61 -41.07
C GLU A 29 2.65 18.01 -40.35
N PRO A 30 1.81 17.04 -39.93
CA PRO A 30 0.68 17.38 -39.09
C PRO A 30 1.21 17.85 -37.74
N SER A 31 0.86 19.07 -37.35
CA SER A 31 1.02 19.58 -35.99
C SER A 31 0.39 18.59 -35.01
N PRO A 32 1.02 18.22 -33.89
CA PRO A 32 0.37 17.40 -32.91
C PRO A 32 -0.92 18.09 -32.49
N ALA A 33 -2.03 17.37 -32.61
CA ALA A 33 -3.32 17.81 -32.10
C ALA A 33 -3.20 17.97 -30.59
N ALA A 34 -3.45 19.17 -30.08
CA ALA A 34 -3.57 19.41 -28.65
C ALA A 34 -4.71 18.52 -28.13
N ILE A 35 -4.40 17.67 -27.16
CA ILE A 35 -5.36 16.91 -26.37
C ILE A 35 -6.19 17.95 -25.61
N PRO A 36 -7.52 17.96 -25.69
CA PRO A 36 -8.33 18.95 -25.00
C PRO A 36 -8.27 18.72 -23.49
N SER A 37 -7.93 19.78 -22.76
CA SER A 37 -8.02 19.85 -21.29
C SER A 37 -9.47 19.60 -20.82
N PRO A 38 -9.71 18.90 -19.70
CA PRO A 38 -11.05 18.52 -19.23
C PRO A 38 -11.94 19.68 -18.74
N ALA A 39 -11.59 20.92 -18.99
CA ALA A 39 -12.41 22.12 -18.75
C ALA A 39 -12.90 22.82 -20.03
N SER A 40 -12.99 22.11 -21.15
CA SER A 40 -13.64 22.65 -22.36
C SER A 40 -15.12 22.32 -22.28
N THR A 41 -15.98 23.32 -22.09
CA THR A 41 -17.42 23.23 -22.32
C THR A 41 -17.66 22.64 -23.69
N VAL A 42 -17.98 21.35 -23.72
CA VAL A 42 -18.48 20.69 -24.94
C VAL A 42 -19.71 21.46 -25.38
N PRO A 43 -19.83 21.94 -26.63
CA PRO A 43 -21.07 22.52 -27.09
C PRO A 43 -22.14 21.42 -26.98
N ALA A 44 -23.33 21.76 -26.47
CA ALA A 44 -24.44 20.85 -26.37
C ALA A 44 -24.67 20.23 -27.77
N VAL A 45 -24.26 18.98 -27.92
CA VAL A 45 -24.64 18.11 -29.03
C VAL A 45 -26.14 17.90 -28.88
N GLU A 46 -26.94 18.04 -29.95
CA GLU A 46 -28.36 17.75 -29.91
C GLU A 46 -28.53 16.30 -29.38
N ALA A 47 -29.41 16.09 -28.41
CA ALA A 47 -29.58 14.86 -27.66
C ALA A 47 -29.81 13.58 -28.51
N ALA A 48 -30.13 13.73 -29.82
CA ALA A 48 -30.35 12.63 -30.74
C ALA A 48 -29.11 11.93 -31.30
N ASP A 49 -27.91 12.54 -31.20
CA ASP A 49 -26.66 11.98 -31.74
C ASP A 49 -25.70 11.46 -30.61
N ARG A 50 -26.19 11.40 -29.37
CA ARG A 50 -25.35 11.10 -28.19
C ARG A 50 -25.30 9.60 -27.85
N PHE A 51 -26.32 8.84 -28.18
CA PHE A 51 -26.45 7.45 -27.80
C PHE A 51 -26.31 6.53 -29.02
N PRO A 52 -25.78 5.29 -28.84
CA PRO A 52 -25.61 4.32 -29.89
C PRO A 52 -26.97 3.94 -30.50
N GLU A 53 -27.01 3.68 -31.82
CA GLU A 53 -28.25 3.25 -32.53
C GLU A 53 -28.44 1.73 -32.42
N THR A 54 -27.35 0.96 -32.25
CA THR A 54 -27.36 -0.50 -32.12
C THR A 54 -26.32 -0.98 -31.10
N ALA A 55 -26.48 -2.20 -30.62
CA ALA A 55 -25.51 -2.81 -29.68
C ALA A 55 -24.09 -2.93 -30.29
N GLU A 56 -23.97 -3.09 -31.63
CA GLU A 56 -22.67 -3.17 -32.31
C GLU A 56 -21.93 -1.83 -32.31
N ASP A 57 -22.64 -0.72 -32.08
CA ASP A 57 -22.03 0.61 -31.97
C ASP A 57 -21.41 0.88 -30.60
N ILE A 58 -21.70 0.04 -29.58
CA ILE A 58 -21.12 0.11 -28.24
C ILE A 58 -19.79 -0.61 -28.26
N THR A 59 -18.69 0.14 -28.45
CA THR A 59 -17.33 -0.44 -28.45
C THR A 59 -16.54 -0.10 -27.19
N PHE A 60 -16.90 0.97 -26.48
CA PHE A 60 -16.26 1.43 -25.26
C PHE A 60 -17.28 2.20 -24.40
N ILE A 61 -17.23 2.04 -23.09
CA ILE A 61 -18.07 2.79 -22.13
C ILE A 61 -17.24 3.29 -20.95
N THR A 62 -17.61 4.45 -20.41
CA THR A 62 -17.10 4.99 -19.16
C THR A 62 -18.05 4.66 -18.01
N ILE A 63 -17.54 4.13 -16.91
CA ILE A 63 -18.28 3.67 -15.75
C ILE A 63 -17.90 4.50 -14.54
N ALA A 64 -18.81 5.32 -14.03
CA ALA A 64 -18.58 6.02 -12.77
C ALA A 64 -18.79 5.07 -11.58
N THR A 65 -17.87 5.12 -10.61
CA THR A 65 -17.92 4.32 -9.40
C THR A 65 -17.43 5.10 -8.18
N ASP A 66 -17.89 4.74 -6.99
CA ASP A 66 -17.45 5.30 -5.70
C ASP A 66 -16.47 4.30 -5.06
N ALA A 67 -15.19 4.38 -5.44
CA ALA A 67 -14.16 3.50 -4.90
C ALA A 67 -13.08 4.32 -4.16
N PRO A 68 -12.59 3.85 -3.00
CA PRO A 68 -13.14 2.72 -2.23
C PRO A 68 -14.55 3.03 -1.72
N SER A 69 -15.46 2.10 -1.94
CA SER A 69 -16.86 2.29 -1.55
C SER A 69 -17.07 1.97 -0.07
N ARG A 70 -18.21 2.40 0.48
CA ARG A 70 -18.64 1.97 1.83
C ARG A 70 -18.91 0.46 1.93
N PHE A 71 -19.03 -0.22 0.81
CA PHE A 71 -19.14 -1.68 0.67
C PHE A 71 -17.92 -2.16 -0.09
N GLN A 72 -16.78 -2.22 0.60
CA GLN A 72 -15.43 -2.47 0.02
C GLN A 72 -15.34 -3.76 -0.78
N ASP A 73 -16.16 -4.79 -0.46
CA ASP A 73 -16.22 -6.02 -1.24
C ASP A 73 -16.80 -5.82 -2.64
N PHE A 74 -17.49 -4.72 -2.86
CA PHE A 74 -18.07 -4.37 -4.16
C PHE A 74 -17.11 -3.51 -4.99
N GLU A 75 -16.52 -2.47 -4.42
CA GLU A 75 -15.49 -1.65 -5.08
C GLU A 75 -14.43 -1.19 -4.09
N ASP A 76 -13.18 -1.48 -4.41
CA ASP A 76 -11.99 -1.00 -3.73
C ASP A 76 -10.92 -0.57 -4.75
N ILE A 77 -9.81 -0.05 -4.28
CA ILE A 77 -8.68 0.34 -5.12
C ILE A 77 -7.45 -0.42 -4.68
N ASP A 78 -6.86 -1.17 -5.61
CA ASP A 78 -5.63 -1.90 -5.36
C ASP A 78 -4.43 -0.94 -5.19
N PRO A 79 -3.28 -1.41 -4.66
CA PRO A 79 -2.09 -0.58 -4.50
C PRO A 79 -1.51 -0.01 -5.80
N PHE A 80 -2.04 -0.44 -6.96
CA PHE A 80 -1.63 0.02 -8.28
C PHE A 80 -2.61 1.05 -8.87
N GLY A 81 -3.70 1.35 -8.16
CA GLY A 81 -4.72 2.31 -8.58
C GLY A 81 -5.83 1.71 -9.45
N ASN A 82 -5.92 0.37 -9.56
CA ASN A 82 -7.02 -0.27 -10.29
C ASN A 82 -8.23 -0.43 -9.37
N VAL A 83 -9.41 -0.23 -9.91
CA VAL A 83 -10.66 -0.55 -9.21
C VAL A 83 -10.82 -2.06 -9.18
N ILE A 84 -10.94 -2.65 -7.99
CA ILE A 84 -11.10 -4.09 -7.75
C ILE A 84 -12.36 -4.35 -6.93
N GLY A 85 -12.85 -5.57 -6.92
CA GLY A 85 -14.01 -5.95 -6.14
C GLY A 85 -15.02 -6.77 -6.94
N PHE A 86 -16.18 -7.01 -6.32
CA PHE A 86 -17.26 -7.75 -6.95
C PHE A 86 -17.77 -7.06 -8.23
N ASP A 87 -18.05 -5.75 -8.17
CA ASP A 87 -18.60 -4.99 -9.30
C ASP A 87 -17.60 -4.87 -10.47
N PRO A 88 -16.29 -4.57 -10.27
CA PRO A 88 -15.28 -4.60 -11.32
C PRO A 88 -15.13 -5.95 -12.01
N ASP A 89 -15.12 -7.04 -11.27
CA ASP A 89 -15.01 -8.38 -11.84
C ASP A 89 -16.29 -8.76 -12.59
N LEU A 90 -17.46 -8.35 -12.08
CA LEU A 90 -18.73 -8.58 -12.74
C LEU A 90 -18.83 -7.81 -14.06
N ILE A 91 -18.42 -6.54 -14.10
CA ILE A 91 -18.45 -5.76 -15.34
C ILE A 91 -17.44 -6.29 -16.38
N ALA A 92 -16.33 -6.88 -15.95
CA ALA A 92 -15.40 -7.55 -16.85
C ALA A 92 -16.07 -8.74 -17.58
N GLU A 93 -16.82 -9.57 -16.86
CA GLU A 93 -17.63 -10.66 -17.45
C GLU A 93 -18.74 -10.12 -18.36
N VAL A 94 -19.45 -9.06 -17.95
CA VAL A 94 -20.52 -8.42 -18.73
C VAL A 94 -19.95 -7.81 -20.02
N ALA A 95 -18.83 -7.12 -19.95
CA ALA A 95 -18.16 -6.52 -21.10
C ALA A 95 -17.67 -7.58 -22.10
N ALA A 96 -17.11 -8.69 -21.60
CA ALA A 96 -16.70 -9.81 -22.43
C ALA A 96 -17.89 -10.46 -23.17
N GLU A 97 -19.05 -10.61 -22.49
CA GLU A 97 -20.28 -11.15 -23.10
C GLU A 97 -20.95 -10.18 -24.08
N ALA A 98 -20.86 -8.88 -23.84
CA ALA A 98 -21.45 -7.86 -24.68
C ALA A 98 -20.54 -7.41 -25.83
N GLY A 99 -19.21 -7.58 -25.70
CA GLY A 99 -18.20 -7.27 -26.72
C GLY A 99 -17.74 -5.80 -26.72
N PHE A 100 -17.75 -5.11 -25.58
CA PHE A 100 -17.24 -3.76 -25.45
C PHE A 100 -16.01 -3.68 -24.50
N GLU A 101 -15.24 -2.60 -24.62
CA GLU A 101 -14.19 -2.23 -23.66
C GLU A 101 -14.76 -1.19 -22.67
N TYR A 102 -14.16 -1.06 -21.48
CA TYR A 102 -14.62 -0.12 -20.47
C TYR A 102 -13.49 0.50 -19.67
N GLU A 103 -13.78 1.61 -19.01
CA GLU A 103 -12.89 2.27 -18.05
C GLU A 103 -13.71 2.74 -16.84
N PHE A 104 -13.21 2.47 -15.64
CA PHE A 104 -13.76 3.03 -14.42
C PHE A 104 -13.24 4.45 -14.18
N VAL A 105 -14.17 5.33 -13.77
CA VAL A 105 -13.83 6.68 -13.32
C VAL A 105 -14.34 6.84 -11.89
N VAL A 106 -13.41 7.00 -10.97
CA VAL A 106 -13.73 7.15 -9.54
C VAL A 106 -14.32 8.54 -9.28
N THR A 107 -15.47 8.58 -8.62
CA THR A 107 -16.14 9.80 -8.18
C THR A 107 -16.91 9.55 -6.88
N SER A 108 -17.35 10.63 -6.19
CA SER A 108 -18.10 10.45 -4.95
C SER A 108 -19.51 9.88 -5.23
N PHE A 109 -20.01 9.02 -4.34
CA PHE A 109 -21.35 8.41 -4.47
C PHE A 109 -22.45 9.46 -4.69
N GLY A 110 -22.37 10.61 -4.00
CA GLY A 110 -23.32 11.71 -4.17
C GLY A 110 -23.32 12.36 -5.55
N GLY A 111 -22.22 12.25 -6.30
CA GLY A 111 -22.08 12.80 -7.65
C GLY A 111 -22.47 11.84 -8.78
N LEU A 112 -22.56 10.52 -8.50
CA LEU A 112 -22.82 9.49 -9.52
C LEU A 112 -24.05 9.78 -10.39
N PHE A 113 -25.18 10.04 -9.78
CA PHE A 113 -26.45 10.23 -10.50
C PHE A 113 -26.47 11.51 -11.34
N ASP A 114 -25.92 12.60 -10.78
CA ASP A 114 -25.85 13.87 -11.51
C ASP A 114 -24.90 13.76 -12.71
N SER A 115 -23.79 13.05 -12.59
CA SER A 115 -22.81 12.84 -13.68
C SER A 115 -23.40 12.01 -14.83
N ILE A 116 -24.24 11.00 -14.54
CA ILE A 116 -24.97 10.21 -15.55
C ILE A 116 -26.04 11.08 -16.24
N ILE A 117 -26.83 11.84 -15.50
CA ILE A 117 -27.85 12.76 -16.05
C ILE A 117 -27.21 13.83 -16.94
N ASN A 118 -26.09 14.40 -16.52
CA ASN A 118 -25.37 15.42 -17.26
C ASN A 118 -24.58 14.85 -18.45
N GLY A 119 -24.38 13.51 -18.49
CA GLY A 119 -23.64 12.81 -19.53
C GLY A 119 -22.16 12.99 -19.49
N GLU A 120 -21.64 13.06 -18.32
CA GLU A 120 -20.21 13.04 -18.06
C GLU A 120 -19.66 11.63 -18.24
N PHE A 121 -20.47 10.60 -17.85
CA PHE A 121 -20.17 9.18 -18.00
C PHE A 121 -21.34 8.45 -18.64
N ASP A 122 -21.06 7.27 -19.22
CA ASP A 122 -22.07 6.48 -19.92
C ASP A 122 -22.95 5.67 -18.95
N THR A 123 -22.39 5.25 -17.80
CA THR A 123 -23.08 4.44 -16.81
C THR A 123 -22.45 4.60 -15.43
N ALA A 124 -23.13 4.12 -14.39
CA ALA A 124 -22.60 4.03 -13.03
C ALA A 124 -22.89 2.65 -12.42
N MET A 125 -21.87 2.10 -11.73
CA MET A 125 -21.94 0.83 -11.01
C MET A 125 -21.19 0.99 -9.68
N SER A 126 -21.86 0.79 -8.54
CA SER A 126 -21.32 0.94 -7.18
C SER A 126 -22.32 0.43 -6.15
N ALA A 127 -22.62 -0.88 -6.16
CA ALA A 127 -23.64 -1.52 -5.32
C ALA A 127 -24.94 -0.68 -5.22
N ILE A 128 -25.39 -0.12 -6.36
CA ILE A 128 -26.48 0.84 -6.40
C ILE A 128 -27.83 0.10 -6.28
N VAL A 129 -28.57 0.42 -5.22
CA VAL A 129 -29.92 -0.14 -5.01
C VAL A 129 -30.87 0.36 -6.08
N ILE A 130 -31.54 -0.56 -6.76
CA ILE A 130 -32.68 -0.25 -7.67
C ILE A 130 -33.85 0.30 -6.82
N PRO A 131 -34.24 1.56 -7.01
CA PRO A 131 -35.29 2.16 -6.20
C PRO A 131 -36.69 1.66 -6.58
N GLU A 132 -37.59 1.61 -5.59
CA GLU A 132 -39.00 1.26 -5.86
C GLU A 132 -39.74 2.26 -6.77
N GLN A 133 -39.26 3.48 -6.78
CA GLN A 133 -39.79 4.55 -7.65
C GLN A 133 -38.68 5.04 -8.59
N PRO A 134 -38.97 5.12 -9.91
CA PRO A 134 -37.99 5.59 -10.88
C PRO A 134 -37.45 6.99 -10.52
N VAL A 135 -36.15 7.18 -10.70
CA VAL A 135 -35.51 8.51 -10.60
C VAL A 135 -35.57 9.15 -12.00
N GLU A 136 -36.06 10.38 -12.10
CA GLU A 136 -36.19 11.11 -13.37
C GLU A 136 -34.83 11.23 -14.08
N GLY A 137 -34.78 10.82 -15.35
CA GLY A 137 -33.56 10.86 -16.18
C GLY A 137 -32.67 9.63 -16.07
N LEU A 138 -33.00 8.66 -15.17
CA LEU A 138 -32.21 7.45 -14.96
C LEU A 138 -33.02 6.19 -15.22
N ALA A 139 -32.37 5.19 -15.80
CA ALA A 139 -32.84 3.82 -15.87
C ALA A 139 -31.84 2.87 -15.17
N TYR A 140 -32.36 1.71 -14.77
CA TYR A 140 -31.57 0.71 -14.04
C TYR A 140 -31.68 -0.61 -14.81
N THR A 141 -30.56 -1.35 -14.83
CA THR A 141 -30.60 -2.72 -15.39
C THR A 141 -31.49 -3.65 -14.58
N ASP A 142 -31.74 -4.83 -15.12
CA ASP A 142 -32.20 -5.96 -14.31
C ASP A 142 -31.19 -6.21 -13.18
N PRO A 143 -31.62 -6.71 -12.02
CA PRO A 143 -30.71 -6.96 -10.90
C PRO A 143 -29.56 -7.87 -11.30
N TYR A 144 -28.31 -7.42 -11.04
CA TYR A 144 -27.17 -8.31 -11.13
C TYR A 144 -26.97 -9.11 -9.84
N LEU A 145 -27.31 -8.52 -8.68
CA LEU A 145 -27.31 -9.17 -7.39
C LEU A 145 -28.58 -8.78 -6.61
N GLU A 146 -29.18 -9.74 -5.96
CA GLU A 146 -30.27 -9.51 -5.02
C GLU A 146 -29.80 -9.89 -3.62
N VAL A 147 -30.07 -9.04 -2.65
CA VAL A 147 -29.70 -9.19 -1.25
C VAL A 147 -30.89 -8.91 -0.34
N GLY A 148 -30.84 -9.38 0.88
CA GLY A 148 -31.96 -9.17 1.81
C GLY A 148 -31.58 -9.39 3.26
N GLN A 149 -32.58 -9.34 4.13
CA GLN A 149 -32.43 -9.75 5.53
C GLN A 149 -32.80 -11.21 5.67
N VAL A 150 -32.02 -11.98 6.39
CA VAL A 150 -32.28 -13.41 6.64
C VAL A 150 -32.22 -13.72 8.13
N LEU A 151 -32.77 -14.89 8.49
CA LEU A 151 -32.67 -15.45 9.82
C LEU A 151 -31.53 -16.46 9.84
N VAL A 152 -30.51 -16.23 10.64
CA VAL A 152 -29.46 -17.20 10.94
C VAL A 152 -29.79 -17.93 12.22
N VAL A 153 -29.61 -19.24 12.22
CA VAL A 153 -29.86 -20.14 13.34
C VAL A 153 -28.68 -21.09 13.55
N ARG A 154 -28.65 -21.79 14.66
CA ARG A 154 -27.63 -22.84 14.88
C ARG A 154 -27.73 -23.94 13.81
N ALA A 155 -26.59 -24.49 13.40
CA ALA A 155 -26.53 -25.53 12.36
C ALA A 155 -27.43 -26.75 12.65
N ASN A 156 -27.62 -27.09 13.93
CA ASN A 156 -28.47 -28.23 14.38
C ASN A 156 -29.91 -27.80 14.73
N GLU A 157 -30.35 -26.56 14.40
CA GLU A 157 -31.71 -26.10 14.62
C GLU A 157 -32.70 -26.79 13.65
N THR A 158 -33.88 -27.17 14.14
CA THR A 158 -34.93 -27.89 13.37
C THR A 158 -36.33 -27.36 13.60
N GLU A 159 -36.52 -26.37 14.50
CA GLU A 159 -37.82 -25.80 14.81
C GLU A 159 -38.00 -24.42 14.19
N LEU A 160 -36.90 -23.63 14.05
CA LEU A 160 -36.86 -22.35 13.37
C LEU A 160 -36.33 -22.55 11.94
N GLU A 161 -37.19 -23.01 11.01
CA GLU A 161 -36.81 -23.20 9.60
C GLU A 161 -37.05 -21.95 8.76
N SER A 162 -37.79 -20.97 9.29
CA SER A 162 -38.01 -19.67 8.66
C SER A 162 -38.33 -18.57 9.69
N TYR A 163 -38.29 -17.33 9.30
CA TYR A 163 -38.69 -16.20 10.16
C TYR A 163 -40.19 -16.23 10.50
N HIS A 164 -41.01 -17.00 9.78
CA HIS A 164 -42.40 -17.23 10.07
C HIS A 164 -42.62 -18.10 11.29
N ASP A 165 -41.61 -18.87 11.69
CA ASP A 165 -41.70 -19.78 12.87
C ASP A 165 -41.34 -19.04 14.16
N ILE A 166 -40.96 -17.76 14.08
CA ILE A 166 -40.66 -16.91 15.26
C ILE A 166 -41.97 -16.66 16.02
N GLY A 167 -42.07 -17.27 17.19
CA GLY A 167 -43.19 -17.11 18.09
C GLY A 167 -42.98 -16.09 19.20
N ILE A 168 -44.06 -15.75 19.93
CA ILE A 168 -43.93 -14.89 21.12
C ILE A 168 -43.08 -15.61 22.17
N GLY A 169 -42.07 -14.91 22.67
CA GLY A 169 -41.11 -15.44 23.66
C GLY A 169 -39.91 -16.14 23.03
N THR A 170 -39.73 -16.05 21.71
CA THR A 170 -38.50 -16.50 21.01
C THR A 170 -37.43 -15.35 21.02
N PRO A 171 -36.34 -15.46 21.76
CA PRO A 171 -35.30 -14.41 21.79
C PRO A 171 -34.59 -14.33 20.44
N ILE A 172 -34.59 -13.16 19.81
CA ILE A 172 -33.93 -12.87 18.54
C ILE A 172 -32.83 -11.81 18.75
N GLY A 173 -31.62 -12.13 18.34
CA GLY A 173 -30.49 -11.21 18.33
C GLY A 173 -30.45 -10.36 17.08
N VAL A 174 -30.01 -9.11 17.21
CA VAL A 174 -29.73 -8.20 16.08
C VAL A 174 -28.62 -7.23 16.49
N GLN A 175 -27.89 -6.74 15.49
CA GLN A 175 -27.00 -5.62 15.72
C GLN A 175 -27.81 -4.33 15.91
N ARG A 176 -27.44 -3.52 16.90
CA ARG A 176 -28.06 -2.23 17.22
C ARG A 176 -27.94 -1.26 16.04
N PHE A 177 -29.03 -0.55 15.71
CA PHE A 177 -29.11 0.43 14.62
C PHE A 177 -28.95 -0.14 13.21
N SER A 178 -28.94 -1.47 13.04
CA SER A 178 -28.86 -2.14 11.72
C SER A 178 -30.20 -2.24 11.00
N ASN A 179 -30.15 -2.62 9.72
CA ASN A 179 -31.36 -3.02 8.97
C ASN A 179 -32.01 -4.27 9.60
N GLY A 180 -31.21 -5.17 10.17
CA GLY A 180 -31.68 -6.33 10.92
C GLY A 180 -32.56 -5.96 12.10
N GLU A 181 -32.18 -4.93 12.89
CA GLU A 181 -33.04 -4.41 13.97
C GLU A 181 -34.37 -3.87 13.46
N GLN A 182 -34.34 -3.06 12.39
CA GLN A 182 -35.58 -2.50 11.81
C GLN A 182 -36.49 -3.60 11.28
N THR A 183 -35.91 -4.61 10.62
CA THR A 183 -36.64 -5.76 10.10
C THR A 183 -37.25 -6.58 11.21
N ALA A 184 -36.46 -6.91 12.25
CA ALA A 184 -36.96 -7.66 13.41
C ALA A 184 -38.15 -6.98 14.10
N ARG A 185 -38.09 -5.67 14.24
CA ARG A 185 -39.21 -4.87 14.82
C ARG A 185 -40.47 -4.90 13.99
N SER A 186 -40.37 -5.20 12.68
CA SER A 186 -41.49 -5.32 11.78
C SER A 186 -42.15 -6.71 11.77
N ILE A 187 -41.46 -7.74 12.31
CA ILE A 187 -41.98 -9.13 12.31
C ILE A 187 -43.02 -9.32 13.40
N VAL A 188 -44.16 -9.85 12.97
CA VAL A 188 -45.23 -10.22 13.92
C VAL A 188 -44.76 -11.44 14.75
N GLY A 189 -44.69 -11.27 16.05
CA GLY A 189 -44.26 -12.32 17.00
C GLY A 189 -43.03 -11.95 17.81
N ILE A 190 -42.23 -11.01 17.30
CA ILE A 190 -41.11 -10.44 18.09
C ILE A 190 -41.65 -9.30 18.93
N SER A 191 -41.49 -9.41 20.25
CA SER A 191 -41.81 -8.35 21.19
C SER A 191 -40.56 -7.67 21.71
N GLU A 192 -40.64 -6.42 22.21
CA GLU A 192 -39.46 -5.73 22.76
C GLU A 192 -38.66 -6.55 23.80
N PRO A 193 -39.26 -7.33 24.69
CA PRO A 193 -38.51 -8.19 25.60
C PRO A 193 -37.77 -9.36 24.91
N ASP A 194 -38.24 -9.77 23.74
CA ASP A 194 -37.68 -10.90 22.98
C ASP A 194 -36.58 -10.42 22.02
N LEU A 195 -36.49 -9.11 21.73
CA LEU A 195 -35.45 -8.54 20.87
C LEU A 195 -34.21 -8.20 21.70
N GLN A 196 -33.13 -8.90 21.43
CA GLN A 196 -31.84 -8.69 22.09
C GLN A 196 -30.91 -7.87 21.16
N LEU A 197 -30.48 -6.71 21.67
CA LEU A 197 -29.63 -5.77 20.91
C LEU A 197 -28.17 -5.95 21.29
N TYR A 198 -27.34 -6.25 20.30
CA TYR A 198 -25.90 -6.37 20.41
C TYR A 198 -25.18 -5.21 19.72
N ASP A 199 -23.96 -4.93 20.08
CA ASP A 199 -23.22 -3.83 19.49
C ASP A 199 -22.57 -4.22 18.14
N SER A 200 -22.50 -5.54 17.84
CA SER A 200 -22.03 -6.06 16.56
C SER A 200 -22.75 -7.33 16.11
N THR A 201 -22.73 -7.63 14.80
CA THR A 201 -23.26 -8.88 14.22
C THR A 201 -22.58 -10.12 14.81
N PRO A 202 -21.25 -10.21 14.92
CA PRO A 202 -20.60 -11.36 15.56
C PRO A 202 -20.98 -11.56 17.02
N ALA A 203 -21.16 -10.49 17.80
CA ALA A 203 -21.63 -10.62 19.17
C ALA A 203 -23.04 -11.22 19.25
N ALA A 204 -23.93 -10.84 18.32
CA ALA A 204 -25.24 -11.45 18.21
C ALA A 204 -25.17 -12.94 17.80
N LEU A 205 -24.30 -13.28 16.83
CA LEU A 205 -24.08 -14.67 16.39
C LEU A 205 -23.39 -15.51 17.46
N GLN A 206 -22.45 -14.95 18.23
CA GLN A 206 -21.89 -15.66 19.39
C GLN A 206 -22.96 -15.95 20.45
N ALA A 207 -23.82 -14.98 20.73
CA ALA A 207 -24.96 -15.21 21.63
C ALA A 207 -25.92 -16.30 21.11
N LEU A 208 -26.05 -16.47 19.79
CA LEU A 208 -26.80 -17.57 19.18
C LEU A 208 -26.09 -18.91 19.42
N ILE A 209 -24.77 -18.99 19.22
CA ILE A 209 -23.98 -20.19 19.51
C ILE A 209 -24.08 -20.56 21.01
N ASP A 210 -23.99 -19.56 21.89
CA ASP A 210 -24.06 -19.70 23.36
C ASP A 210 -25.49 -19.96 23.86
N ARG A 211 -26.49 -20.04 22.98
CA ARG A 211 -27.90 -20.29 23.31
C ARG A 211 -28.55 -19.21 24.16
N GLN A 212 -28.08 -17.97 24.05
CA GLN A 212 -28.71 -16.80 24.69
C GLN A 212 -29.86 -16.27 23.83
N VAL A 213 -29.80 -16.46 22.51
CA VAL A 213 -30.86 -16.21 21.55
C VAL A 213 -31.13 -17.44 20.70
N GLU A 214 -32.28 -17.52 20.05
CA GLU A 214 -32.65 -18.66 19.22
C GLU A 214 -32.38 -18.41 17.71
N GLY A 215 -32.27 -17.13 17.31
CA GLY A 215 -31.92 -16.73 15.96
C GLY A 215 -31.35 -15.33 15.93
N VAL A 216 -30.67 -14.99 14.84
CA VAL A 216 -30.14 -13.64 14.55
C VAL A 216 -30.63 -13.20 13.18
N ILE A 217 -31.14 -11.96 13.07
CA ILE A 217 -31.55 -11.37 11.80
C ILE A 217 -30.48 -10.39 11.37
N LEU A 218 -29.92 -10.63 10.16
CA LEU A 218 -28.82 -9.84 9.58
C LEU A 218 -28.91 -9.81 8.05
N ASP A 219 -28.07 -9.04 7.40
CA ASP A 219 -27.98 -8.96 5.94
C ASP A 219 -27.56 -10.32 5.33
N SER A 220 -28.05 -10.64 4.13
CA SER A 220 -27.80 -11.95 3.50
C SER A 220 -26.33 -12.17 3.18
N GLU A 221 -25.57 -11.14 2.86
CA GLU A 221 -24.14 -11.17 2.60
C GLU A 221 -23.37 -11.52 3.87
N ASP A 222 -23.67 -10.83 4.97
CA ASP A 222 -23.10 -11.17 6.29
C ASP A 222 -23.46 -12.60 6.69
N ALA A 223 -24.68 -13.01 6.42
CA ALA A 223 -25.13 -14.39 6.74
C ALA A 223 -24.37 -15.43 5.92
N GLU A 224 -24.15 -15.20 4.63
CA GLU A 224 -23.32 -16.08 3.79
C GLU A 224 -21.89 -16.11 4.30
N TYR A 225 -21.32 -14.96 4.64
CA TYR A 225 -19.99 -14.86 5.21
C TYR A 225 -19.87 -15.69 6.49
N PHE A 226 -20.68 -15.41 7.52
CA PHE A 226 -20.55 -16.10 8.82
C PHE A 226 -20.98 -17.56 8.80
N THR A 227 -21.94 -17.94 7.98
CA THR A 227 -22.31 -19.37 7.85
C THR A 227 -21.29 -20.13 7.01
N GLY A 228 -20.61 -19.49 6.06
CA GLY A 228 -19.46 -20.05 5.35
C GLY A 228 -18.28 -20.24 6.29
N LEU A 229 -18.00 -19.26 7.14
CA LEU A 229 -16.91 -19.30 8.12
C LEU A 229 -17.16 -20.34 9.25
N TYR A 230 -18.40 -20.47 9.73
CA TYR A 230 -18.81 -21.34 10.86
C TYR A 230 -19.87 -22.40 10.46
N PRO A 231 -19.66 -23.19 9.40
CA PRO A 231 -20.71 -24.08 8.86
C PRO A 231 -21.14 -25.21 9.81
N LEU A 232 -20.33 -25.53 10.81
CA LEU A 232 -20.67 -26.52 11.83
C LEU A 232 -21.50 -25.96 12.99
N GLN A 233 -21.54 -24.62 13.13
CA GLN A 233 -22.25 -23.94 14.22
C GLN A 233 -23.48 -23.17 13.73
N LEU A 234 -23.44 -22.59 12.52
CA LEU A 234 -24.43 -21.68 11.98
C LEU A 234 -24.97 -22.15 10.62
N LYS A 235 -26.18 -21.76 10.31
CA LYS A 235 -26.81 -21.88 8.99
C LYS A 235 -27.90 -20.81 8.81
N VAL A 236 -28.18 -20.45 7.57
CA VAL A 236 -29.41 -19.70 7.25
C VAL A 236 -30.63 -20.61 7.43
N ALA A 237 -31.67 -20.13 8.12
CA ALA A 237 -32.92 -20.84 8.32
C ALA A 237 -33.62 -21.08 6.96
N GLY A 238 -33.95 -22.34 6.68
CA GLY A 238 -34.54 -22.73 5.41
C GLY A 238 -33.57 -22.85 4.23
N GLY A 239 -32.32 -22.49 4.38
CA GLY A 239 -31.28 -22.53 3.34
C GLY A 239 -30.95 -21.16 2.79
N THR A 240 -30.16 -21.10 1.71
CA THR A 240 -29.59 -19.86 1.13
C THR A 240 -30.48 -19.29 -0.03
N GLY A 241 -31.65 -19.83 -0.29
CA GLY A 241 -32.53 -19.35 -1.36
C GLY A 241 -33.26 -18.05 -1.00
N GLN A 242 -33.56 -17.24 -2.01
CA GLN A 242 -34.32 -15.97 -1.85
C GLN A 242 -35.68 -16.12 -1.19
N GLU A 243 -36.27 -17.31 -1.19
CA GLU A 243 -37.51 -17.64 -0.48
C GLU A 243 -37.36 -17.54 1.05
N THR A 244 -36.17 -17.55 1.56
CA THR A 244 -35.88 -17.40 2.99
C THR A 244 -35.69 -15.93 3.43
N TRP A 245 -35.64 -15.01 2.48
CA TRP A 245 -35.42 -13.60 2.74
C TRP A 245 -36.64 -12.91 3.35
N ILE A 246 -36.44 -12.21 4.42
CA ILE A 246 -37.45 -11.40 5.12
C ILE A 246 -37.73 -10.11 4.35
N THR A 247 -36.68 -9.46 3.85
CA THR A 247 -36.74 -8.27 3.00
C THR A 247 -35.92 -8.49 1.75
N ARG A 248 -36.07 -7.62 0.73
CA ARG A 248 -35.33 -7.70 -0.53
C ARG A 248 -34.79 -6.35 -0.93
N LYS A 249 -33.53 -6.34 -1.35
CA LYS A 249 -32.91 -5.26 -2.11
C LYS A 249 -32.36 -5.85 -3.41
N ALA A 250 -32.20 -5.01 -4.42
CA ALA A 250 -31.66 -5.42 -5.71
C ALA A 250 -30.64 -4.36 -6.15
N TYR A 251 -29.44 -4.80 -6.54
CA TYR A 251 -28.42 -3.93 -7.10
C TYR A 251 -28.47 -3.98 -8.62
N GLY A 252 -28.29 -2.80 -9.25
CA GLY A 252 -28.32 -2.66 -10.71
C GLY A 252 -27.34 -1.59 -11.19
N ILE A 253 -26.98 -1.69 -12.46
CA ILE A 253 -26.17 -0.69 -13.15
C ILE A 253 -27.10 0.45 -13.59
N VAL A 254 -26.67 1.70 -13.40
CA VAL A 254 -27.45 2.91 -13.72
C VAL A 254 -27.05 3.43 -15.09
N VAL A 255 -28.00 3.72 -15.95
CA VAL A 255 -27.78 4.31 -17.27
C VAL A 255 -28.67 5.54 -17.47
N PRO A 256 -28.35 6.48 -18.39
CA PRO A 256 -29.29 7.53 -18.78
C PRO A 256 -30.59 6.92 -19.30
N GLU A 257 -31.76 7.43 -18.89
CA GLU A 257 -33.09 6.91 -19.29
C GLU A 257 -33.28 6.85 -20.82
N GLN A 258 -32.58 7.75 -21.56
CA GLN A 258 -32.69 7.83 -23.03
C GLN A 258 -31.75 6.82 -23.73
N ASN A 259 -30.83 6.14 -23.01
CA ASN A 259 -29.91 5.17 -23.61
C ASN A 259 -30.48 3.73 -23.54
N GLU A 260 -31.62 3.51 -24.20
CA GLU A 260 -32.30 2.21 -24.22
C GLU A 260 -31.41 1.10 -24.80
N VAL A 261 -30.53 1.43 -25.78
CA VAL A 261 -29.66 0.44 -26.41
C VAL A 261 -28.59 -0.08 -25.42
N LEU A 262 -27.97 0.80 -24.62
CA LEU A 262 -27.02 0.38 -23.58
C LEU A 262 -27.71 -0.44 -22.50
N LEU A 263 -28.93 -0.01 -22.07
CA LEU A 263 -29.72 -0.72 -21.08
C LEU A 263 -30.04 -2.16 -21.53
N GLU A 264 -30.54 -2.34 -22.76
CA GLU A 264 -30.85 -3.66 -23.32
C GLU A 264 -29.59 -4.52 -23.50
N THR A 265 -28.48 -3.92 -23.91
CA THR A 265 -27.17 -4.61 -24.06
C THR A 265 -26.67 -5.13 -22.73
N LEU A 266 -26.66 -4.28 -21.69
CA LEU A 266 -26.26 -4.66 -20.35
C LEU A 266 -27.17 -5.74 -19.77
N ASN A 267 -28.50 -5.59 -19.87
CA ASN A 267 -29.48 -6.60 -19.40
C ASN A 267 -29.28 -7.96 -20.07
N SER A 268 -29.04 -7.95 -21.39
CA SER A 268 -28.78 -9.17 -22.14
C SER A 268 -27.49 -9.85 -21.73
N ALA A 269 -26.43 -9.08 -21.43
CA ALA A 269 -25.17 -9.62 -20.95
C ALA A 269 -25.28 -10.11 -19.51
N ILE A 270 -25.89 -9.34 -18.59
CA ILE A 270 -26.16 -9.74 -17.20
C ILE A 270 -26.89 -11.07 -17.13
N ALA A 271 -27.92 -11.25 -17.97
CA ALA A 271 -28.66 -12.52 -18.03
C ALA A 271 -27.75 -13.71 -18.40
N ARG A 272 -26.85 -13.52 -19.40
CA ARG A 272 -25.90 -14.59 -19.80
C ARG A 272 -24.84 -14.85 -18.72
N VAL A 273 -24.31 -13.80 -18.06
CA VAL A 273 -23.35 -13.90 -16.97
C VAL A 273 -23.96 -14.62 -15.75
N ARG A 274 -25.25 -14.43 -15.49
CA ARG A 274 -25.99 -15.22 -14.48
C ARG A 274 -26.20 -16.67 -14.90
N GLU A 275 -26.59 -16.92 -16.16
CA GLU A 275 -26.79 -18.29 -16.67
C GLU A 275 -25.50 -19.13 -16.70
N ASN A 276 -24.33 -18.51 -16.92
CA ASN A 276 -23.03 -19.22 -16.92
C ASN A 276 -22.43 -19.41 -15.52
N GLY A 277 -23.11 -18.93 -14.47
CA GLY A 277 -22.72 -19.06 -13.06
C GLY A 277 -21.58 -18.11 -12.63
N ALA A 278 -21.31 -17.04 -13.39
CA ALA A 278 -20.26 -16.09 -13.02
C ALA A 278 -20.61 -15.28 -11.76
N VAL A 279 -21.90 -14.89 -11.64
CA VAL A 279 -22.35 -14.17 -10.43
C VAL A 279 -22.12 -15.01 -9.17
N GLU A 280 -22.45 -16.30 -9.21
CA GLU A 280 -22.23 -17.22 -8.08
C GLU A 280 -20.75 -17.42 -7.80
N ARG A 281 -19.89 -17.50 -8.83
CA ARG A 281 -18.42 -17.59 -8.62
C ARG A 281 -17.88 -16.33 -7.98
N LEU A 282 -18.28 -15.15 -8.46
CA LEU A 282 -17.84 -13.88 -7.91
C LEU A 282 -18.36 -13.65 -6.49
N THR A 283 -19.60 -14.05 -6.20
CA THR A 283 -20.12 -14.06 -4.82
C THR A 283 -19.26 -14.91 -3.90
N GLN A 284 -18.85 -16.11 -4.35
CA GLN A 284 -17.94 -16.96 -3.58
C GLN A 284 -16.54 -16.34 -3.42
N THR A 285 -16.06 -15.60 -4.42
CA THR A 285 -14.73 -14.98 -4.37
C THR A 285 -14.71 -13.77 -3.45
N TRP A 286 -15.70 -12.90 -3.53
CA TRP A 286 -15.70 -11.61 -2.88
C TRP A 286 -16.55 -11.53 -1.62
N LEU A 287 -17.71 -12.21 -1.59
CA LEU A 287 -18.72 -12.06 -0.53
C LEU A 287 -18.78 -13.26 0.42
N VAL A 288 -18.08 -14.36 0.14
CA VAL A 288 -18.00 -15.53 1.02
C VAL A 288 -16.55 -15.78 1.38
N PRO A 289 -16.22 -15.99 2.66
CA PRO A 289 -14.84 -16.25 3.06
C PRO A 289 -14.35 -17.58 2.50
N ASN A 290 -13.11 -17.60 2.07
CA ASN A 290 -12.44 -18.83 1.62
C ASN A 290 -12.10 -19.79 2.77
N GLU A 291 -12.31 -19.36 4.02
CA GLU A 291 -11.96 -20.11 5.24
C GLU A 291 -13.19 -20.71 5.92
N THR A 292 -13.03 -21.90 6.48
CA THR A 292 -13.98 -22.47 7.44
C THR A 292 -13.33 -22.62 8.81
N ILE A 293 -13.97 -22.09 9.85
CA ILE A 293 -13.49 -22.20 11.23
C ILE A 293 -14.07 -23.47 11.85
N ASN A 294 -13.23 -24.23 12.56
CA ASN A 294 -13.63 -25.49 13.17
C ASN A 294 -14.66 -25.29 14.29
N ALA A 295 -15.55 -26.28 14.48
CA ALA A 295 -16.51 -26.24 15.56
C ALA A 295 -15.81 -26.21 16.93
N GLY A 296 -16.05 -25.13 17.69
CA GLY A 296 -15.43 -24.90 19.01
C GLY A 296 -14.57 -23.64 19.07
N GLU A 297 -14.24 -23.03 17.94
CA GLU A 297 -13.63 -21.71 17.93
C GLU A 297 -14.68 -20.63 18.18
N SER A 298 -14.31 -19.58 18.91
CA SER A 298 -15.23 -18.48 19.29
C SER A 298 -15.31 -17.44 18.18
N LEU A 299 -16.52 -16.95 17.91
CA LEU A 299 -16.74 -15.77 17.09
C LEU A 299 -16.20 -14.49 17.74
N VAL A 300 -16.09 -14.52 19.07
CA VAL A 300 -15.63 -13.40 19.89
C VAL A 300 -14.46 -13.87 20.73
N GLY A 301 -13.27 -13.30 20.46
CA GLY A 301 -12.04 -13.63 21.17
C GLY A 301 -11.18 -14.67 20.44
N THR A 302 -9.89 -14.45 20.51
CA THR A 302 -8.85 -15.34 19.99
C THR A 302 -8.37 -16.29 21.10
N PRO A 303 -7.74 -17.44 20.77
CA PRO A 303 -7.17 -18.34 21.79
C PRO A 303 -6.15 -17.62 22.69
N ASP A 304 -6.13 -17.94 23.98
CA ASP A 304 -5.20 -17.32 24.94
C ASP A 304 -3.71 -17.70 24.68
N ASP A 305 -3.47 -18.81 24.00
CA ASP A 305 -2.14 -19.34 23.68
C ASP A 305 -1.65 -19.04 22.26
N GLU A 306 -2.47 -18.36 21.48
CA GLU A 306 -2.17 -17.93 20.11
C GLU A 306 -2.34 -16.42 19.98
N LEU A 307 -1.50 -15.78 19.17
CA LEU A 307 -1.66 -14.38 18.78
C LEU A 307 -2.13 -14.34 17.32
N VAL A 308 -3.25 -13.65 17.07
CA VAL A 308 -3.83 -13.50 15.74
C VAL A 308 -3.66 -12.07 15.25
N ILE A 309 -2.92 -11.90 14.16
CA ILE A 309 -2.61 -10.60 13.57
C ILE A 309 -3.32 -10.48 12.22
N GLY A 310 -4.14 -9.45 12.04
CA GLY A 310 -4.77 -9.11 10.77
C GLY A 310 -3.88 -8.19 9.94
N MET A 311 -3.79 -8.43 8.64
CA MET A 311 -3.03 -7.63 7.67
C MET A 311 -3.82 -7.48 6.37
N VAL A 312 -3.89 -6.26 5.83
CA VAL A 312 -4.30 -6.09 4.43
C VAL A 312 -3.06 -6.29 3.57
N ALA A 313 -2.93 -7.47 2.98
CA ALA A 313 -1.78 -7.85 2.18
C ALA A 313 -2.11 -9.04 1.29
N ASP A 314 -1.51 -9.05 0.09
CA ASP A 314 -1.43 -10.23 -0.78
C ASP A 314 0.00 -10.76 -0.76
N LEU A 315 0.24 -11.75 0.11
CA LEU A 315 1.55 -12.38 0.21
C LEU A 315 1.71 -13.44 -0.89
N THR A 316 2.50 -13.11 -1.89
CA THR A 316 2.70 -13.98 -3.07
C THR A 316 3.86 -14.94 -2.94
N ASP A 317 4.87 -14.62 -2.12
CA ASP A 317 6.06 -15.45 -1.92
C ASP A 317 6.76 -15.17 -0.58
N LEU A 318 7.57 -16.17 -0.13
CA LEU A 318 8.45 -16.06 1.03
C LEU A 318 9.94 -15.95 0.63
N ASP A 319 10.24 -15.70 -0.66
CA ASP A 319 11.61 -15.61 -1.16
C ASP A 319 12.33 -14.33 -0.68
N PRO A 320 13.41 -14.43 0.11
CA PRO A 320 14.17 -13.27 0.51
C PRO A 320 14.84 -12.55 -0.67
N ALA A 321 15.08 -13.24 -1.77
CA ALA A 321 15.67 -12.69 -2.98
C ALA A 321 14.67 -12.00 -3.92
N ALA A 322 13.39 -11.97 -3.58
CA ALA A 322 12.34 -11.30 -4.38
C ALA A 322 12.69 -9.83 -4.68
N ARG A 323 12.30 -9.36 -5.87
CA ARG A 323 12.68 -8.02 -6.35
C ARG A 323 11.88 -6.90 -5.70
N ASN A 324 10.62 -7.17 -5.34
CA ASN A 324 9.71 -6.17 -4.83
C ASN A 324 9.69 -6.20 -3.29
N PRO A 325 10.13 -5.12 -2.64
CA PRO A 325 10.03 -5.01 -1.20
C PRO A 325 8.60 -4.59 -0.80
N GLU A 326 7.77 -5.54 -0.44
CA GLU A 326 6.48 -5.28 0.21
C GLU A 326 6.65 -5.36 1.73
N LEU A 327 6.00 -4.46 2.47
CA LEU A 327 6.16 -4.37 3.92
C LEU A 327 5.79 -5.68 4.61
N ALA A 328 4.62 -6.24 4.30
CA ALA A 328 4.15 -7.50 4.88
C ALA A 328 5.11 -8.67 4.57
N SER A 329 5.59 -8.74 3.33
CA SER A 329 6.56 -9.75 2.90
C SER A 329 7.90 -9.63 3.66
N TRP A 330 8.41 -8.40 3.83
CA TRP A 330 9.64 -8.16 4.59
C TRP A 330 9.49 -8.50 6.06
N GLU A 331 8.36 -8.13 6.67
CA GLU A 331 8.06 -8.43 8.06
C GLU A 331 8.01 -9.93 8.33
N ILE A 332 7.28 -10.67 7.49
CA ILE A 332 7.19 -12.12 7.64
C ILE A 332 8.58 -12.76 7.47
N LYS A 333 9.33 -12.37 6.42
CA LYS A 333 10.69 -12.86 6.18
C LYS A 333 11.61 -12.60 7.37
N ARG A 334 11.53 -11.41 7.98
CA ARG A 334 12.30 -11.09 9.19
C ARG A 334 11.98 -12.03 10.36
N ASN A 335 10.74 -12.46 10.50
CA ASN A 335 10.30 -13.32 11.59
C ASN A 335 10.55 -14.82 11.33
N ILE A 336 10.87 -15.22 10.09
CA ILE A 336 11.16 -16.63 9.72
C ILE A 336 12.60 -16.86 9.21
N MET A 337 13.34 -15.78 8.95
CA MET A 337 14.72 -15.84 8.42
C MET A 337 15.58 -14.77 9.08
N SER A 338 16.89 -14.82 8.84
CA SER A 338 17.82 -13.81 9.33
C SER A 338 19.04 -13.65 8.44
N GLY A 339 19.69 -12.50 8.60
CA GLY A 339 21.01 -12.18 8.04
C GLY A 339 22.14 -12.37 9.04
N LEU A 340 23.35 -12.03 8.62
CA LEU A 340 24.55 -12.01 9.48
C LEU A 340 24.40 -11.03 10.65
N ILE A 341 23.75 -9.90 10.36
CA ILE A 341 23.41 -8.82 11.28
C ILE A 341 21.88 -8.73 11.32
N THR A 342 21.34 -8.30 12.45
CA THR A 342 19.91 -7.99 12.62
C THR A 342 19.73 -6.69 13.38
N VAL A 343 18.48 -6.24 13.47
CA VAL A 343 18.05 -5.12 14.33
C VAL A 343 17.37 -5.73 15.55
N ASP A 344 17.74 -5.32 16.75
CA ASP A 344 17.06 -5.76 17.96
C ASP A 344 15.82 -4.90 18.29
N ALA A 345 15.14 -5.24 19.39
CA ALA A 345 13.94 -4.55 19.82
C ALA A 345 14.18 -3.08 20.27
N GLU A 346 15.43 -2.71 20.53
CA GLU A 346 15.88 -1.37 20.88
C GLU A 346 16.39 -0.59 19.65
N ASN A 347 16.16 -1.08 18.45
CA ASN A 347 16.64 -0.49 17.19
C ASN A 347 18.18 -0.44 17.06
N GLN A 348 18.88 -1.39 17.70
CA GLN A 348 20.33 -1.48 17.57
C GLN A 348 20.71 -2.58 16.59
N LEU A 349 21.73 -2.31 15.78
CA LEU A 349 22.36 -3.36 14.97
C LEU A 349 23.14 -4.31 15.88
N VAL A 350 22.84 -5.60 15.77
CA VAL A 350 23.53 -6.64 16.53
C VAL A 350 23.94 -7.81 15.63
N PRO A 351 25.10 -8.45 15.88
CA PRO A 351 25.47 -9.68 15.20
C PRO A 351 24.52 -10.82 15.58
N LEU A 352 23.99 -11.54 14.58
CA LEU A 352 23.06 -12.66 14.79
C LEU A 352 23.61 -13.99 14.27
N LEU A 353 23.68 -14.18 12.95
CA LEU A 353 24.33 -15.38 12.39
C LEU A 353 25.87 -15.25 12.37
N ALA A 354 26.38 -14.02 12.39
CA ALA A 354 27.78 -13.73 12.63
C ALA A 354 28.16 -13.77 14.11
N GLU A 355 29.39 -14.14 14.43
CA GLU A 355 29.95 -14.11 15.79
C GLU A 355 30.09 -12.69 16.33
N ASP A 356 30.47 -11.74 15.47
CA ASP A 356 30.77 -10.34 15.80
C ASP A 356 30.54 -9.46 14.55
N PHE A 357 30.65 -8.15 14.71
CA PHE A 357 30.72 -7.21 13.58
C PHE A 357 31.92 -7.51 12.65
N PRO A 358 31.85 -7.08 11.37
CA PRO A 358 32.88 -7.44 10.40
C PRO A 358 34.23 -6.78 10.68
N THR A 359 35.29 -7.45 10.27
CA THR A 359 36.56 -6.79 10.05
C THR A 359 36.51 -6.06 8.71
N ILE A 360 36.78 -4.75 8.73
CA ILE A 360 36.71 -3.88 7.55
C ILE A 360 38.11 -3.62 7.04
N SER A 361 38.33 -3.69 5.72
CA SER A 361 39.61 -3.37 5.08
C SER A 361 39.98 -1.89 5.18
N GLU A 362 41.22 -1.54 4.94
CA GLU A 362 41.73 -0.17 5.03
C GLU A 362 41.05 0.77 3.99
N ASP A 363 40.74 0.24 2.81
CA ASP A 363 40.02 0.95 1.75
C ASP A 363 38.47 0.97 1.91
N LYS A 364 37.95 0.37 3.01
CA LYS A 364 36.55 0.33 3.37
C LYS A 364 35.65 -0.38 2.37
N LYS A 365 36.19 -1.27 1.53
CA LYS A 365 35.47 -2.01 0.51
C LYS A 365 35.29 -3.49 0.81
N GLU A 366 36.06 -4.06 1.73
CA GLU A 366 35.97 -5.46 2.09
C GLU A 366 35.46 -5.62 3.53
N TYR A 367 34.42 -6.43 3.69
CA TYR A 367 33.78 -6.73 4.98
C TYR A 367 33.85 -8.22 5.23
N THR A 368 34.64 -8.64 6.23
CA THR A 368 34.88 -10.04 6.56
C THR A 368 34.17 -10.42 7.84
N PHE A 369 33.27 -11.40 7.74
CA PHE A 369 32.48 -11.96 8.84
C PHE A 369 32.90 -13.36 9.19
N ARG A 370 32.80 -13.69 10.48
CA ARG A 370 32.89 -15.06 10.97
C ARG A 370 31.53 -15.52 11.45
N LEU A 371 31.09 -16.71 11.02
CA LEU A 371 29.80 -17.30 11.39
C LEU A 371 29.84 -17.88 12.80
N ARG A 372 28.73 -17.81 13.53
CA ARG A 372 28.59 -18.55 14.79
C ARG A 372 28.62 -20.05 14.50
N PRO A 373 29.34 -20.84 15.31
CA PRO A 373 29.41 -22.29 15.12
C PRO A 373 28.09 -22.99 15.48
N SER A 374 27.84 -24.12 14.82
CA SER A 374 26.71 -25.03 15.13
C SER A 374 25.32 -24.45 14.96
N LEU A 375 25.15 -23.45 14.08
CA LEU A 375 23.85 -23.02 13.63
C LEU A 375 23.32 -24.00 12.58
N THR A 376 22.04 -24.33 12.67
CA THR A 376 21.36 -25.24 11.71
C THR A 376 20.10 -24.61 11.16
N PHE A 377 19.83 -24.89 9.91
CA PHE A 377 18.56 -24.55 9.27
C PHE A 377 17.43 -25.47 9.75
N PRO A 378 16.15 -25.13 9.48
CA PRO A 378 15.02 -25.99 9.82
C PRO A 378 15.07 -27.41 9.21
N ASP A 379 15.74 -27.57 8.07
CA ASP A 379 15.97 -28.86 7.41
C ASP A 379 17.05 -29.71 8.11
N GLY A 380 17.76 -29.16 9.12
CA GLY A 380 18.83 -29.80 9.89
C GLY A 380 20.22 -29.67 9.26
N SER A 381 20.37 -29.04 8.10
CA SER A 381 21.69 -28.74 7.52
C SER A 381 22.43 -27.67 8.35
N GLU A 382 23.77 -27.75 8.41
CA GLU A 382 24.61 -26.78 9.15
C GLU A 382 24.81 -25.51 8.29
N LEU A 383 24.67 -24.32 8.89
CA LEU A 383 24.98 -23.06 8.26
C LEU A 383 26.49 -22.94 7.99
N THR A 384 26.86 -22.67 6.74
CA THR A 384 28.21 -22.47 6.28
C THR A 384 28.38 -21.15 5.47
N ALA A 385 29.62 -20.75 5.22
CA ALA A 385 29.91 -19.60 4.38
C ALA A 385 29.50 -19.81 2.89
N GLU A 386 29.30 -21.07 2.46
CA GLU A 386 28.76 -21.39 1.14
C GLU A 386 27.27 -21.00 1.03
N ASP A 387 26.48 -21.24 2.11
CA ASP A 387 25.07 -20.83 2.15
C ASP A 387 24.94 -19.30 2.06
N VAL A 388 25.84 -18.56 2.70
CA VAL A 388 25.89 -17.10 2.58
C VAL A 388 26.20 -16.69 1.14
N ARG A 389 27.24 -17.26 0.55
CA ARG A 389 27.58 -16.98 -0.86
C ARG A 389 26.44 -17.36 -1.81
N PHE A 390 25.82 -18.52 -1.62
CA PHE A 390 24.68 -18.99 -2.40
C PHE A 390 23.52 -17.98 -2.33
N SER A 391 23.08 -17.64 -1.12
CA SER A 391 21.94 -16.75 -0.91
C SER A 391 22.11 -15.40 -1.59
N ILE A 392 23.27 -14.76 -1.39
CA ILE A 392 23.55 -13.43 -1.93
C ILE A 392 23.78 -13.47 -3.44
N SER A 393 24.52 -14.48 -3.96
CA SER A 393 24.74 -14.63 -5.40
C SER A 393 23.42 -14.94 -6.13
N ARG A 394 22.52 -15.72 -5.51
CA ARG A 394 21.19 -15.99 -6.03
C ARG A 394 20.36 -14.71 -6.11
N ALA A 395 20.32 -13.91 -5.05
CA ALA A 395 19.60 -12.64 -5.05
C ALA A 395 20.15 -11.67 -6.11
N ALA A 396 21.49 -11.57 -6.25
CA ALA A 396 22.12 -10.80 -7.30
C ALA A 396 21.70 -11.29 -8.70
N GLY A 397 21.77 -12.60 -8.93
CA GLY A 397 21.42 -13.23 -10.22
C GLY A 397 19.94 -13.08 -10.60
N LEU A 398 19.05 -13.02 -9.61
CA LEU A 398 17.63 -12.70 -9.82
C LEU A 398 17.38 -11.20 -10.09
N GLY A 399 18.43 -10.37 -10.04
CA GLY A 399 18.36 -8.93 -10.30
C GLY A 399 17.81 -8.13 -9.12
N ASN A 400 17.99 -8.61 -7.88
CA ASN A 400 17.63 -7.83 -6.71
C ASN A 400 18.45 -6.53 -6.68
N PHE A 401 17.74 -5.41 -6.71
CA PHE A 401 18.35 -4.08 -6.83
C PHE A 401 19.24 -3.74 -5.63
N GLN A 402 18.83 -4.06 -4.41
CA GLN A 402 19.59 -3.72 -3.20
C GLN A 402 20.92 -4.48 -3.16
N VAL A 403 20.90 -5.77 -3.48
CA VAL A 403 22.13 -6.58 -3.52
C VAL A 403 23.08 -6.07 -4.61
N ASN A 404 22.56 -5.86 -5.81
CA ASN A 404 23.36 -5.38 -6.95
C ASN A 404 23.87 -3.93 -6.81
N ARG A 405 23.21 -3.12 -5.98
CA ARG A 405 23.63 -1.72 -5.74
C ARG A 405 24.99 -1.64 -5.05
N TYR A 406 25.22 -2.48 -4.04
CA TYR A 406 26.39 -2.35 -3.16
C TYR A 406 27.56 -3.25 -3.53
N LEU A 407 27.29 -4.45 -4.02
CA LEU A 407 28.32 -5.44 -4.26
C LEU A 407 29.15 -5.14 -5.52
N LYS A 408 30.43 -5.57 -5.50
CA LYS A 408 31.40 -5.39 -6.58
C LYS A 408 30.81 -5.75 -7.94
N ASP A 409 31.02 -4.85 -8.91
CA ASP A 409 30.60 -4.97 -10.31
C ASP A 409 31.66 -4.28 -11.17
N ASP A 410 32.74 -4.99 -11.47
CA ASP A 410 33.83 -4.49 -12.31
C ASP A 410 33.45 -4.45 -13.80
N ASN A 411 32.41 -5.21 -14.18
CA ASN A 411 31.93 -5.29 -15.56
C ASN A 411 31.05 -4.10 -15.94
N GLY A 412 30.40 -3.45 -14.94
CA GLY A 412 29.48 -2.34 -15.13
C GLY A 412 28.17 -2.73 -15.79
N ASP A 413 27.74 -3.99 -15.62
CA ASP A 413 26.48 -4.51 -16.18
C ASP A 413 25.31 -4.45 -15.18
N ASN A 414 25.54 -3.83 -14.01
CA ASN A 414 24.62 -3.70 -12.90
C ASN A 414 24.26 -5.02 -12.19
N PHE A 415 25.08 -6.06 -12.35
CA PHE A 415 24.99 -7.30 -11.58
C PHE A 415 26.27 -7.49 -10.76
N ALA A 416 26.11 -8.03 -9.55
CA ALA A 416 27.27 -8.32 -8.71
C ALA A 416 28.16 -9.40 -9.36
N ASP A 417 29.48 -9.16 -9.34
CA ASP A 417 30.46 -10.14 -9.82
C ASP A 417 30.42 -11.43 -9.01
N ALA A 418 30.77 -12.55 -9.63
CA ALA A 418 30.79 -13.86 -8.96
C ALA A 418 31.76 -13.91 -7.76
N ASP A 419 32.76 -13.04 -7.70
CA ASP A 419 33.72 -12.92 -6.61
C ASP A 419 33.40 -11.78 -5.62
N ALA A 420 32.23 -11.16 -5.72
CA ALA A 420 31.76 -10.15 -4.77
C ALA A 420 31.47 -10.75 -3.38
N VAL A 421 31.17 -12.05 -3.30
CA VAL A 421 31.04 -12.80 -2.05
C VAL A 421 32.01 -13.98 -2.06
N GLN A 422 33.02 -13.95 -1.21
CA GLN A 422 34.14 -14.89 -1.17
C GLN A 422 34.08 -15.75 0.08
N VAL A 423 34.10 -17.07 -0.10
CA VAL A 423 34.27 -18.05 0.98
C VAL A 423 35.77 -18.19 1.25
N ILE A 424 36.18 -17.82 2.47
CA ILE A 424 37.59 -17.92 2.93
C ILE A 424 37.81 -19.31 3.55
N ASP A 425 36.88 -19.74 4.39
CA ASP A 425 36.80 -21.08 4.95
C ASP A 425 35.31 -21.37 5.30
N PRO A 426 34.92 -22.57 5.74
CA PRO A 426 33.51 -22.90 5.99
C PRO A 426 32.77 -21.99 6.98
N GLN A 427 33.49 -21.21 7.80
CA GLN A 427 32.91 -20.30 8.80
C GLN A 427 33.29 -18.83 8.53
N THR A 428 33.97 -18.51 7.45
CA THR A 428 34.43 -17.14 7.16
C THR A 428 34.04 -16.71 5.76
N VAL A 429 33.26 -15.66 5.66
CA VAL A 429 32.80 -15.05 4.40
C VAL A 429 33.26 -13.61 4.29
N LYS A 430 33.61 -13.18 3.08
CA LYS A 430 34.02 -11.80 2.78
C LYS A 430 33.15 -11.21 1.67
N PHE A 431 32.58 -10.04 1.92
CA PHE A 431 31.90 -9.20 0.91
C PHE A 431 32.88 -8.18 0.33
N VAL A 432 32.80 -7.97 -0.96
CA VAL A 432 33.54 -6.95 -1.70
C VAL A 432 32.56 -5.96 -2.31
N LEU A 433 32.68 -4.67 -1.98
CA LEU A 433 31.76 -3.61 -2.38
C LEU A 433 32.29 -2.80 -3.57
N LYS A 434 31.39 -2.17 -4.32
CA LYS A 434 31.73 -1.20 -5.39
C LYS A 434 32.53 -0.02 -4.86
N GLY A 435 32.13 0.50 -3.70
CA GLY A 435 32.71 1.67 -3.03
C GLY A 435 32.67 1.54 -1.52
N PRO A 436 33.31 2.46 -0.78
CA PRO A 436 33.12 2.57 0.65
C PRO A 436 31.64 2.74 0.97
N THR A 437 31.13 1.97 1.94
CA THR A 437 29.73 2.03 2.38
C THR A 437 29.68 1.77 3.87
N SER A 438 29.86 2.82 4.66
CA SER A 438 30.01 2.73 6.12
C SER A 438 28.79 2.10 6.83
N TYR A 439 27.60 2.26 6.28
CA TYR A 439 26.35 1.69 6.76
C TYR A 439 26.02 0.29 6.18
N PHE A 440 26.96 -0.36 5.50
CA PHE A 440 26.72 -1.69 4.91
C PHE A 440 26.23 -2.73 5.93
N PRO A 441 26.65 -2.74 7.22
CA PRO A 441 26.06 -3.60 8.23
C PRO A 441 24.54 -3.41 8.39
N SER A 442 24.00 -2.20 8.28
CA SER A 442 22.56 -1.93 8.31
C SER A 442 21.84 -2.56 7.10
N VAL A 443 22.46 -2.51 5.93
CA VAL A 443 21.95 -3.13 4.70
C VAL A 443 21.87 -4.65 4.85
N LEU A 444 22.84 -5.28 5.51
CA LEU A 444 22.85 -6.73 5.75
C LEU A 444 21.74 -7.21 6.70
N ALA A 445 21.10 -6.30 7.43
CA ALA A 445 19.96 -6.61 8.30
C ALA A 445 18.61 -6.66 7.54
N THR A 446 18.62 -6.48 6.22
CA THR A 446 17.41 -6.48 5.38
C THR A 446 17.18 -7.82 4.68
N PRO A 447 15.91 -8.20 4.39
CA PRO A 447 15.58 -9.51 3.81
C PRO A 447 16.37 -9.91 2.55
N PRO A 448 16.71 -9.03 1.59
CA PRO A 448 17.56 -9.43 0.45
C PRO A 448 18.92 -10.04 0.81
N PHE A 449 19.39 -9.83 2.03
CA PHE A 449 20.64 -10.37 2.57
C PHE A 449 20.42 -11.50 3.60
N PHE A 450 19.20 -12.02 3.73
CA PHE A 450 18.93 -13.17 4.61
C PHE A 450 19.44 -14.47 3.99
N ILE A 451 19.82 -15.39 4.85
CA ILE A 451 20.52 -16.61 4.46
C ILE A 451 19.57 -17.79 4.44
N VAL A 452 19.60 -18.52 3.34
CA VAL A 452 18.82 -19.73 3.10
C VAL A 452 19.75 -20.93 2.87
N SER A 453 19.26 -22.16 3.09
CA SER A 453 20.02 -23.39 2.90
C SER A 453 20.24 -23.68 1.41
N GLU A 454 21.50 -23.71 0.93
CA GLU A 454 21.85 -24.14 -0.43
C GLU A 454 21.34 -25.57 -0.69
N GLU A 455 21.47 -26.47 0.27
CA GLU A 455 21.04 -27.87 0.15
C GLU A 455 19.53 -27.97 -0.08
N CYS A 456 18.72 -27.26 0.72
CA CYS A 456 17.26 -27.25 0.59
C CYS A 456 16.83 -26.62 -0.75
N TYR A 457 17.35 -25.45 -1.08
CA TYR A 457 16.99 -24.75 -2.32
C TYR A 457 17.42 -25.50 -3.60
N SER A 458 18.50 -26.25 -3.55
CA SER A 458 18.97 -27.03 -4.70
C SER A 458 18.20 -28.34 -4.90
N SER A 459 17.59 -28.89 -3.85
CA SER A 459 16.90 -30.20 -3.87
C SER A 459 15.38 -30.10 -3.92
N ASN A 460 14.79 -28.94 -3.55
CA ASN A 460 13.36 -28.77 -3.39
C ASN A 460 12.78 -27.85 -4.48
N PRO A 461 11.85 -28.34 -5.33
CA PRO A 461 11.21 -27.49 -6.36
C PRO A 461 10.37 -26.34 -5.80
N ASP A 462 9.88 -26.47 -4.56
CA ASP A 462 9.10 -25.46 -3.84
C ASP A 462 9.92 -24.84 -2.70
N ALA A 463 11.22 -24.67 -2.91
CA ALA A 463 12.15 -24.18 -1.90
C ALA A 463 11.73 -22.81 -1.31
N VAL A 464 11.24 -21.91 -2.18
CA VAL A 464 10.83 -20.55 -1.80
C VAL A 464 9.80 -20.55 -0.68
N ASN A 465 8.86 -21.49 -0.71
CA ASN A 465 7.73 -21.55 0.23
C ASN A 465 7.96 -22.52 1.40
N SER A 466 8.94 -23.40 1.32
CA SER A 466 9.08 -24.54 2.25
C SER A 466 10.44 -24.68 2.94
N CYS A 467 11.52 -24.05 2.39
CA CYS A 467 12.85 -24.20 3.02
C CYS A 467 13.04 -23.29 4.23
N GLY A 468 12.43 -22.09 4.24
CA GLY A 468 12.63 -21.14 5.35
C GLY A 468 14.08 -20.71 5.54
N GLY A 469 14.35 -20.07 6.68
CA GLY A 469 15.69 -19.68 7.13
C GLY A 469 15.85 -19.86 8.63
N ILE A 470 16.89 -19.31 9.20
CA ILE A 470 17.11 -19.32 10.67
C ILE A 470 16.43 -18.09 11.25
N GLY A 471 15.16 -18.19 11.61
CA GLY A 471 14.37 -17.13 12.23
C GLY A 471 13.77 -17.53 13.57
N PRO A 472 13.14 -16.61 14.33
CA PRO A 472 12.46 -16.93 15.58
C PRO A 472 11.28 -17.87 15.40
N TYR A 473 10.67 -17.88 14.21
CA TYR A 473 9.57 -18.75 13.86
C TYR A 473 9.88 -19.57 12.60
N GLU A 474 9.14 -20.66 12.43
CA GLU A 474 9.07 -21.49 11.23
C GLU A 474 7.66 -21.43 10.66
N VAL A 475 7.53 -21.55 9.34
CA VAL A 475 6.22 -21.68 8.68
C VAL A 475 5.64 -23.06 9.04
N ALA A 476 4.50 -23.06 9.72
CA ALA A 476 3.76 -24.28 10.05
C ALA A 476 2.73 -24.61 8.97
N GLU A 477 2.04 -23.61 8.46
CA GLU A 477 1.04 -23.71 7.40
C GLU A 477 0.96 -22.39 6.64
N TRP A 478 0.83 -22.44 5.33
CA TRP A 478 0.60 -21.26 4.52
C TRP A 478 -0.47 -21.52 3.47
N GLU A 479 -1.50 -20.70 3.51
CA GLU A 479 -2.59 -20.66 2.54
C GLU A 479 -2.56 -19.26 1.91
N PRO A 480 -2.01 -19.14 0.68
CA PRO A 480 -1.83 -17.84 0.02
C PRO A 480 -3.13 -17.04 -0.08
N GLY A 481 -3.07 -15.74 0.26
CA GLY A 481 -4.23 -14.84 0.25
C GLY A 481 -5.19 -15.02 1.45
N VAL A 482 -4.97 -16.03 2.31
CA VAL A 482 -5.89 -16.38 3.40
C VAL A 482 -5.18 -16.24 4.74
N GLN A 483 -4.19 -17.09 5.00
CA GLN A 483 -3.50 -17.12 6.29
C GLN A 483 -2.07 -17.67 6.22
N LEU A 484 -1.28 -17.29 7.19
CA LEU A 484 0.01 -17.90 7.46
C LEU A 484 0.10 -18.24 8.96
N ARG A 485 0.33 -19.52 9.29
CA ARG A 485 0.58 -19.96 10.66
C ARG A 485 2.07 -20.14 10.88
N LEU A 486 2.56 -19.54 11.93
CA LEU A 486 3.94 -19.61 12.36
C LEU A 486 4.04 -20.37 13.67
N ARG A 487 5.08 -21.18 13.83
CA ARG A 487 5.43 -21.90 15.07
C ARG A 487 6.80 -21.46 15.52
N ALA A 488 6.98 -21.28 16.83
CA ALA A 488 8.26 -20.95 17.44
C ALA A 488 9.36 -21.93 17.03
N ASN A 489 10.49 -21.41 16.56
CA ASN A 489 11.65 -22.21 16.15
C ASN A 489 12.46 -22.63 17.37
N PRO A 490 12.53 -23.92 17.73
CA PRO A 490 13.31 -24.38 18.88
C PRO A 490 14.83 -24.29 18.70
N GLN A 491 15.29 -24.07 17.45
CA GLN A 491 16.72 -23.92 17.10
C GLN A 491 17.15 -22.46 16.97
N TRP A 492 16.23 -21.51 17.23
CA TRP A 492 16.52 -20.08 17.18
C TRP A 492 17.65 -19.70 18.14
N PRO A 493 18.75 -19.08 17.65
CA PRO A 493 19.90 -18.70 18.49
C PRO A 493 19.67 -17.48 19.37
N GLY A 494 18.58 -16.73 19.15
CA GLY A 494 18.19 -15.56 19.93
C GLY A 494 17.37 -15.92 21.18
N ASN A 495 16.66 -14.94 21.74
CA ASN A 495 15.73 -15.19 22.84
C ASN A 495 14.54 -16.02 22.33
N PRO A 496 14.09 -17.02 23.08
CA PRO A 496 12.92 -17.82 22.69
C PRO A 496 11.69 -16.91 22.50
N PRO A 497 10.94 -17.07 21.40
CA PRO A 497 9.67 -16.37 21.20
C PRO A 497 8.71 -16.59 22.39
N ARG A 498 7.87 -15.61 22.66
CA ARG A 498 6.90 -15.65 23.77
C ARG A 498 5.67 -16.47 23.43
N PHE A 499 5.21 -16.42 22.18
CA PHE A 499 4.13 -17.26 21.68
C PHE A 499 4.70 -18.51 21.01
N GLU A 500 4.06 -19.65 21.25
CA GLU A 500 4.38 -20.88 20.54
C GLU A 500 3.84 -20.82 19.09
N ASN A 501 2.67 -20.19 18.92
CA ASN A 501 2.02 -20.06 17.63
C ASN A 501 1.59 -18.60 17.38
N ILE A 502 1.71 -18.17 16.13
CA ILE A 502 1.16 -16.90 15.61
C ILE A 502 0.38 -17.22 14.35
N GLN A 503 -0.82 -16.67 14.24
CA GLN A 503 -1.62 -16.70 13.02
C GLN A 503 -1.64 -15.31 12.41
N LEU A 504 -1.23 -15.20 11.15
CA LEU A 504 -1.45 -14.02 10.32
C LEU A 504 -2.68 -14.28 9.47
N ARG A 505 -3.65 -13.38 9.48
CA ARG A 505 -4.83 -13.42 8.62
C ARG A 505 -4.73 -12.31 7.59
N PHE A 506 -4.87 -12.67 6.33
CA PHE A 506 -4.83 -11.73 5.22
C PHE A 506 -6.23 -11.29 4.85
N TYR A 507 -6.40 -10.00 4.64
CA TYR A 507 -7.66 -9.37 4.27
C TYR A 507 -7.49 -8.67 2.94
N GLY A 508 -8.51 -8.75 2.08
CA GLY A 508 -8.53 -8.03 0.82
C GLY A 508 -8.77 -6.53 1.01
N ASP A 509 -9.32 -6.13 2.16
CA ASP A 509 -9.69 -4.74 2.44
C ASP A 509 -9.58 -4.39 3.93
N THR A 510 -9.50 -3.08 4.21
CA THR A 510 -9.37 -2.54 5.56
C THR A 510 -10.63 -2.69 6.40
N GLY A 511 -11.82 -2.64 5.79
CA GLY A 511 -13.10 -2.71 6.52
C GLY A 511 -13.34 -4.06 7.16
N ARG A 512 -13.02 -5.16 6.45
CA ARG A 512 -13.09 -6.52 6.99
C ARG A 512 -12.09 -6.70 8.12
N MET A 513 -10.86 -6.24 7.95
CA MET A 513 -9.85 -6.31 9.01
C MET A 513 -10.28 -5.51 10.24
N ARG A 514 -10.78 -4.28 10.06
CA ARG A 514 -11.33 -3.46 11.13
C ARG A 514 -12.49 -4.17 11.85
N SER A 515 -13.46 -4.69 11.12
CA SER A 515 -14.57 -5.45 11.69
C SER A 515 -14.09 -6.67 12.49
N SER A 516 -13.07 -7.39 11.98
CA SER A 516 -12.49 -8.52 12.70
C SER A 516 -11.81 -8.11 14.01
N LEU A 517 -11.14 -6.96 14.03
CA LEU A 517 -10.59 -6.39 15.27
C LEU A 517 -11.69 -5.96 16.25
N GLU A 518 -12.68 -5.22 15.80
CA GLU A 518 -13.81 -4.73 16.60
C GLU A 518 -14.62 -5.89 17.20
N ASN A 519 -14.63 -7.04 16.53
CA ASN A 519 -15.29 -8.27 16.99
C ASN A 519 -14.36 -9.23 17.73
N SER A 520 -13.12 -8.82 18.01
CA SER A 520 -12.11 -9.62 18.69
C SER A 520 -11.78 -10.95 17.98
N ALA A 521 -12.01 -11.06 16.67
CA ALA A 521 -11.61 -12.19 15.85
C ALA A 521 -10.11 -12.17 15.53
N ILE A 522 -9.47 -11.01 15.65
CA ILE A 522 -8.01 -10.83 15.65
C ILE A 522 -7.59 -10.05 16.88
N ASP A 523 -6.36 -10.23 17.33
CA ASP A 523 -5.80 -9.50 18.48
C ASP A 523 -5.22 -8.14 18.09
N MET A 524 -4.73 -8.04 16.86
CA MET A 524 -4.05 -6.86 16.34
C MET A 524 -4.43 -6.63 14.88
N ALA A 525 -4.65 -5.38 14.50
CA ALA A 525 -4.69 -4.93 13.13
C ALA A 525 -3.36 -4.23 12.79
N TRP A 526 -2.67 -4.75 11.80
CA TRP A 526 -1.38 -4.28 11.35
C TRP A 526 -1.40 -4.10 9.83
N THR A 527 -0.91 -3.00 9.32
CA THR A 527 -0.94 -2.58 7.91
C THR A 527 -2.34 -2.50 7.27
N GLY A 528 -2.60 -1.48 6.51
CA GLY A 528 -3.81 -1.32 5.71
C GLY A 528 -4.99 -0.61 6.38
N LEU A 529 -4.90 -0.19 7.66
CA LEU A 529 -5.92 0.70 8.23
C LEU A 529 -5.81 2.10 7.60
N SER A 530 -6.94 2.66 7.16
CA SER A 530 -6.99 4.03 6.65
C SER A 530 -6.69 5.06 7.74
N ALA A 531 -6.31 6.30 7.35
CA ALA A 531 -6.13 7.40 8.30
C ALA A 531 -7.40 7.65 9.14
N GLY A 532 -8.57 7.45 8.53
CA GLY A 532 -9.87 7.54 9.22
C GLY A 532 -10.06 6.44 10.26
N ASP A 533 -9.76 5.19 9.91
CA ASP A 533 -9.85 4.04 10.82
C ASP A 533 -8.90 4.18 12.02
N LEU A 534 -7.65 4.54 11.75
CA LEU A 534 -6.63 4.77 12.80
C LEU A 534 -7.11 5.81 13.80
N ARG A 535 -7.63 6.95 13.32
CA ARG A 535 -8.16 8.01 14.18
C ARG A 535 -9.35 7.53 15.02
N ASP A 536 -10.31 6.85 14.39
CA ASP A 536 -11.53 6.41 15.05
C ASP A 536 -11.24 5.33 16.09
N LEU A 537 -10.39 4.35 15.76
CA LEU A 537 -9.98 3.30 16.68
C LEU A 537 -9.07 3.82 17.81
N GLN A 538 -8.16 4.76 17.52
CA GLN A 538 -7.34 5.42 18.55
C GLN A 538 -8.20 6.19 19.56
N ALA A 539 -9.31 6.77 19.11
CA ALA A 539 -10.24 7.49 20.00
C ALA A 539 -11.13 6.55 20.83
N ASN A 540 -11.22 5.27 20.47
CA ASN A 540 -12.04 4.29 21.15
C ASN A 540 -11.25 3.63 22.30
N PRO A 541 -11.68 3.77 23.61
CA PRO A 541 -10.95 3.22 24.75
C PRO A 541 -10.99 1.70 24.85
N GLU A 542 -11.68 1.00 23.97
CA GLU A 542 -11.71 -0.46 23.89
C GLU A 542 -10.49 -1.03 23.14
N PHE A 543 -9.67 -0.18 22.50
CA PHE A 543 -8.47 -0.57 21.77
C PHE A 543 -7.23 0.13 22.33
N GLU A 544 -6.08 -0.46 22.09
CA GLU A 544 -4.77 0.12 22.39
C GLU A 544 -4.10 0.55 21.07
N TYR A 545 -3.57 1.76 21.04
CA TYR A 545 -2.84 2.33 19.92
C TYR A 545 -1.34 2.30 20.21
N TRP A 546 -0.58 1.74 19.29
CA TRP A 546 0.87 1.66 19.35
C TRP A 546 1.46 2.40 18.16
N GLU A 547 2.33 3.35 18.42
CA GLU A 547 3.01 4.12 17.40
C GLU A 547 4.47 3.69 17.30
N GLY A 548 4.90 3.38 16.08
CA GLY A 548 6.28 3.10 15.71
C GLY A 548 6.94 4.28 15.00
N PRO A 549 8.17 4.09 14.50
CA PRO A 549 8.88 5.08 13.72
C PRO A 549 8.15 5.46 12.43
N ALA A 550 8.43 6.67 11.94
CA ALA A 550 7.97 7.07 10.63
C ALA A 550 8.77 6.33 9.54
N THR A 551 8.03 5.70 8.63
CA THR A 551 8.60 4.93 7.52
C THR A 551 8.25 5.50 6.15
N PHE A 552 7.58 6.64 6.13
CA PHE A 552 7.18 7.36 4.93
C PHE A 552 7.36 8.86 5.14
N LYS A 553 7.81 9.56 4.11
CA LYS A 553 7.81 11.03 4.05
C LYS A 553 7.20 11.53 2.76
N SER A 554 6.53 12.68 2.79
CA SER A 554 6.12 13.41 1.61
C SER A 554 6.98 14.67 1.43
N TYR A 555 7.22 15.03 0.18
CA TYR A 555 8.09 16.15 -0.18
C TYR A 555 7.68 16.79 -1.50
N LEU A 556 8.05 18.06 -1.67
CA LEU A 556 7.90 18.82 -2.89
C LEU A 556 9.24 18.83 -3.65
N VAL A 557 9.23 18.36 -4.87
CA VAL A 557 10.35 18.47 -5.83
C VAL A 557 10.20 19.75 -6.64
N LEU A 558 11.31 20.47 -6.79
CA LEU A 558 11.42 21.62 -7.67
C LEU A 558 12.57 21.33 -8.66
N GLU A 559 12.26 21.36 -9.96
CA GLU A 559 13.24 21.08 -11.01
C GLU A 559 14.26 22.23 -11.09
N GLN A 560 15.54 21.98 -10.74
CA GLN A 560 16.53 23.00 -10.42
C GLN A 560 17.46 23.37 -11.59
N SER A 561 17.38 22.69 -12.74
CA SER A 561 18.23 22.99 -13.88
C SER A 561 17.88 24.36 -14.51
N GLU A 562 16.63 24.81 -14.35
CA GLU A 562 16.13 26.04 -14.98
C GLU A 562 15.54 27.04 -13.97
N SER A 563 15.35 28.29 -14.46
CA SER A 563 14.65 29.35 -13.69
C SER A 563 13.15 29.01 -13.61
N PRO A 564 12.46 29.27 -12.47
CA PRO A 564 12.98 30.02 -11.32
C PRO A 564 13.70 29.14 -10.28
N TRP A 565 13.60 27.80 -10.36
CA TRP A 565 14.01 26.88 -9.31
C TRP A 565 15.52 26.68 -9.18
N SER A 566 16.31 27.07 -10.20
CA SER A 566 17.79 27.14 -10.07
C SER A 566 18.25 28.14 -9.01
N ASN A 567 17.37 29.04 -8.54
CA ASN A 567 17.65 29.98 -7.47
C ASN A 567 17.27 29.40 -6.10
N ALA A 568 18.26 28.95 -5.32
CA ALA A 568 18.06 28.41 -3.97
C ALA A 568 17.29 29.37 -3.03
N ARG A 569 17.43 30.70 -3.20
CA ARG A 569 16.67 31.68 -2.41
C ARG A 569 15.15 31.61 -2.67
N LEU A 570 14.73 31.25 -3.88
CA LEU A 570 13.30 31.06 -4.18
C LEU A 570 12.79 29.75 -3.55
N ARG A 571 13.58 28.67 -3.58
CA ARG A 571 13.23 27.42 -2.91
C ARG A 571 13.12 27.62 -1.40
N GLU A 572 14.03 28.39 -0.83
CA GLU A 572 13.98 28.82 0.58
C GLU A 572 12.69 29.60 0.90
N ALA A 573 12.27 30.51 0.02
CA ALA A 573 11.02 31.26 0.20
C ALA A 573 9.77 30.35 0.15
N ILE A 574 9.77 29.33 -0.70
CA ILE A 574 8.71 28.32 -0.74
C ILE A 574 8.66 27.56 0.60
N SER A 575 9.81 27.10 1.10
CA SER A 575 9.85 26.37 2.39
C SER A 575 9.34 27.21 3.57
N TYR A 576 9.70 28.53 3.62
CA TYR A 576 9.18 29.44 4.66
C TYR A 576 7.68 29.73 4.54
N ALA A 577 7.09 29.63 3.35
CA ALA A 577 5.66 29.86 3.16
C ALA A 577 4.78 28.70 3.65
N ILE A 578 5.33 27.50 3.77
CA ILE A 578 4.60 26.27 4.11
C ILE A 578 4.46 26.08 5.63
N ASP A 579 3.21 25.84 6.06
CA ASP A 579 2.86 25.44 7.42
C ASP A 579 2.67 23.93 7.49
N ARG A 580 3.75 23.22 7.80
CA ARG A 580 3.76 21.76 7.87
C ARG A 580 2.87 21.18 8.96
N GLU A 581 2.75 21.90 10.09
CA GLU A 581 1.87 21.51 11.21
C GLU A 581 0.40 21.56 10.80
N THR A 582 0.04 22.62 10.06
CA THR A 582 -1.32 22.76 9.54
C THR A 582 -1.61 21.71 8.45
N LEU A 583 -0.64 21.39 7.57
CA LEU A 583 -0.77 20.31 6.60
C LEU A 583 -1.03 18.97 7.32
N ALA A 584 -0.21 18.62 8.30
CA ALA A 584 -0.33 17.37 9.05
C ALA A 584 -1.66 17.27 9.81
N SER A 585 -2.07 18.35 10.49
CA SER A 585 -3.24 18.31 11.38
C SER A 585 -4.58 18.48 10.66
N GLN A 586 -4.67 19.32 9.63
CA GLN A 586 -5.94 19.58 8.93
C GLN A 586 -6.26 18.55 7.87
N VAL A 587 -5.25 18.14 7.06
CA VAL A 587 -5.48 17.13 6.03
C VAL A 587 -5.53 15.74 6.64
N PHE A 588 -4.49 15.37 7.39
CA PHE A 588 -4.32 14.00 7.87
C PHE A 588 -4.88 13.75 9.27
N SER A 589 -5.55 14.74 9.88
CA SER A 589 -6.17 14.62 11.21
C SER A 589 -5.22 14.07 12.30
N GLY A 590 -3.91 14.26 12.14
CA GLY A 590 -2.87 13.82 13.06
C GLY A 590 -2.27 12.43 12.79
N SER A 591 -2.73 11.69 11.77
CA SER A 591 -2.08 10.43 11.35
C SER A 591 -0.69 10.66 10.75
N ARG A 592 -0.43 11.86 10.21
CA ARG A 592 0.92 12.31 9.81
C ARG A 592 1.42 13.39 10.75
N LYS A 593 2.75 13.55 10.82
CA LYS A 593 3.44 14.60 11.57
C LYS A 593 4.15 15.54 10.60
N ALA A 594 4.38 16.78 11.02
CA ALA A 594 5.23 17.71 10.29
C ALA A 594 6.67 17.19 10.22
N LEU A 595 7.35 17.40 9.09
CA LEU A 595 8.75 17.00 8.92
C LEU A 595 9.61 18.21 8.55
N TYR A 596 10.66 18.44 9.31
CA TYR A 596 11.60 19.57 9.14
C TYR A 596 13.02 19.10 8.80
N SER A 597 13.13 17.97 8.12
CA SER A 597 14.40 17.34 7.77
C SER A 597 14.18 16.36 6.61
N PRO A 598 15.19 16.09 5.78
CA PRO A 598 15.10 14.96 4.85
C PRO A 598 15.03 13.59 5.54
N VAL A 599 15.32 13.51 6.83
CA VAL A 599 15.35 12.29 7.64
C VAL A 599 14.19 12.34 8.63
N PRO A 600 13.34 11.30 8.75
CA PRO A 600 12.26 11.23 9.74
C PRO A 600 12.76 11.28 11.19
N ASP A 601 11.89 11.76 12.09
CA ASP A 601 12.23 12.10 13.49
C ASP A 601 12.85 10.95 14.28
N ASP A 602 12.36 9.73 14.13
CA ASP A 602 12.79 8.58 14.93
C ASP A 602 13.99 7.84 14.30
N THR A 603 14.52 8.33 13.17
CA THR A 603 15.70 7.74 12.53
C THR A 603 16.98 8.21 13.21
N PRO A 604 17.90 7.32 13.59
CA PRO A 604 19.21 7.73 14.15
C PRO A 604 19.93 8.71 13.21
N GLY A 605 20.37 9.84 13.76
CA GLY A 605 21.01 10.91 12.98
C GLY A 605 20.05 11.96 12.43
N HIS A 606 18.76 11.91 12.73
CA HIS A 606 17.83 13.00 12.45
C HIS A 606 18.21 14.30 13.17
N ILE A 607 18.13 15.42 12.44
CA ILE A 607 18.24 16.77 12.99
C ILE A 607 17.21 17.66 12.28
N PRO A 608 16.33 18.39 13.01
CA PRO A 608 15.33 19.28 12.41
C PRO A 608 16.01 20.56 11.92
N THR A 609 16.48 20.56 10.67
CA THR A 609 17.26 21.65 10.08
C THR A 609 16.46 22.56 9.17
N GLU A 610 15.36 22.08 8.59
CA GLU A 610 14.50 22.90 7.75
C GLU A 610 13.72 23.93 8.58
N PRO A 611 13.45 25.11 8.01
CA PRO A 611 12.83 26.19 8.76
C PRO A 611 11.35 25.94 9.00
N ALA A 612 10.86 26.35 10.17
CA ALA A 612 9.44 26.55 10.40
C ALA A 612 8.90 27.72 9.57
N ARG A 613 7.57 27.74 9.40
CA ARG A 613 6.90 28.81 8.63
C ARG A 613 7.27 30.21 9.12
N ASP A 614 7.68 31.07 8.17
CA ASP A 614 7.86 32.53 8.35
C ASP A 614 7.39 33.25 7.09
N LEU A 615 6.10 33.60 7.07
CA LEU A 615 5.45 34.22 5.91
C LEU A 615 6.04 35.60 5.56
N GLU A 616 6.50 36.36 6.56
CA GLU A 616 7.10 37.67 6.34
C GLU A 616 8.48 37.57 5.72
N LEU A 617 9.27 36.57 6.13
CA LEU A 617 10.56 36.29 5.52
C LEU A 617 10.42 35.76 4.10
N ALA A 618 9.43 34.86 3.87
CA ALA A 618 9.07 34.39 2.53
C ALA A 618 8.75 35.58 1.59
N ARG A 619 7.88 36.49 2.01
CA ARG A 619 7.54 37.73 1.27
C ARG A 619 8.77 38.61 1.01
N SER A 620 9.64 38.75 2.00
CA SER A 620 10.86 39.54 1.87
C SER A 620 11.80 39.00 0.78
N ILE A 621 12.00 37.66 0.79
CA ILE A 621 12.84 36.95 -0.18
C ILE A 621 12.24 37.07 -1.59
N LEU A 622 10.93 36.83 -1.75
CA LEU A 622 10.22 36.95 -3.02
C LEU A 622 10.31 38.37 -3.58
N THR A 623 10.11 39.40 -2.72
CA THR A 623 10.20 40.80 -3.13
C THR A 623 11.63 41.16 -3.55
N ALA A 624 12.64 40.70 -2.82
CA ALA A 624 14.06 40.89 -3.14
C ALA A 624 14.44 40.22 -4.48
N SER A 625 13.72 39.13 -4.83
CA SER A 625 13.88 38.42 -6.10
C SER A 625 13.09 39.02 -7.27
N GLY A 626 12.36 40.13 -7.02
CA GLY A 626 11.68 40.90 -8.08
C GLY A 626 10.18 40.61 -8.25
N TYR A 627 9.59 39.81 -7.37
CA TYR A 627 8.16 39.52 -7.38
C TYR A 627 7.35 40.62 -6.64
N SER A 628 6.12 40.81 -7.06
CA SER A 628 5.19 41.80 -6.50
C SER A 628 3.74 41.35 -6.73
N PRO A 629 2.71 41.96 -6.10
CA PRO A 629 1.32 41.60 -6.36
C PRO A 629 0.88 41.75 -7.84
N GLY A 630 1.60 42.57 -8.62
CA GLY A 630 1.36 42.74 -10.07
C GLY A 630 2.27 41.88 -10.97
N ASN A 631 3.23 41.16 -10.37
CA ASN A 631 4.16 40.26 -11.07
C ASN A 631 4.48 39.11 -10.11
N LYS A 632 3.54 38.17 -9.99
CA LYS A 632 3.66 37.02 -9.07
C LYS A 632 4.59 35.95 -9.63
N LEU A 633 5.17 35.18 -8.75
CA LEU A 633 5.80 33.90 -9.10
C LEU A 633 4.70 32.91 -9.48
N GLU A 634 4.62 32.55 -10.74
CA GLU A 634 3.70 31.53 -11.22
C GLU A 634 4.36 30.16 -11.07
N MET A 635 3.63 29.18 -10.52
CA MET A 635 4.07 27.78 -10.44
C MET A 635 2.90 26.83 -10.63
N THR A 636 3.17 25.72 -11.29
CA THR A 636 2.24 24.61 -11.38
C THR A 636 2.77 23.47 -10.53
N ILE A 637 1.96 22.98 -9.59
CA ILE A 637 2.28 21.82 -8.78
C ILE A 637 1.48 20.64 -9.31
N TRP A 638 2.20 19.59 -9.68
CA TRP A 638 1.63 18.33 -10.13
C TRP A 638 1.55 17.35 -8.96
N TYR A 639 0.48 16.55 -8.89
CA TYR A 639 0.31 15.51 -7.89
C TYR A 639 -0.37 14.28 -8.47
N VAL A 640 -0.24 13.13 -7.79
CA VAL A 640 -0.85 11.86 -8.19
C VAL A 640 -2.29 11.84 -7.72
N ASN A 641 -3.24 11.39 -8.57
CA ASN A 641 -4.68 11.40 -8.25
C ASN A 641 -5.32 10.01 -8.17
N ASP A 642 -4.51 8.94 -8.12
CA ASP A 642 -4.96 7.55 -8.02
C ASP A 642 -4.68 6.93 -6.63
N PHE A 643 -4.70 7.76 -5.59
CA PHE A 643 -4.55 7.37 -4.17
C PHE A 643 -3.25 6.65 -3.80
N ARG A 644 -2.24 6.70 -4.65
CA ARG A 644 -0.97 6.00 -4.45
C ARG A 644 -0.28 6.27 -3.10
N TYR A 645 -0.37 7.48 -2.60
CA TYR A 645 0.25 7.89 -1.33
C TYR A 645 -0.78 8.17 -0.23
N THR A 646 -1.97 8.56 -0.61
CA THR A 646 -3.10 8.80 0.28
C THR A 646 -4.35 9.16 -0.54
N GLU A 647 -5.53 8.82 -0.03
CA GLU A 647 -6.83 9.27 -0.55
C GLU A 647 -7.02 10.80 -0.44
N LEU A 648 -6.15 11.48 0.32
CA LEU A 648 -6.23 12.92 0.62
C LEU A 648 -5.28 13.78 -0.23
N GLU A 649 -4.68 13.26 -1.31
CA GLU A 649 -3.70 13.98 -2.14
C GLU A 649 -4.25 15.32 -2.68
N ALA A 650 -5.49 15.33 -3.14
CA ALA A 650 -6.11 16.54 -3.67
C ALA A 650 -6.28 17.62 -2.58
N ASP A 651 -6.72 17.24 -1.39
CA ASP A 651 -6.87 18.14 -0.24
C ASP A 651 -5.51 18.65 0.24
N TYR A 652 -4.52 17.76 0.21
CA TYR A 652 -3.13 18.08 0.54
C TYR A 652 -2.54 19.12 -0.41
N ALA A 653 -2.68 18.92 -1.72
CA ALA A 653 -2.24 19.86 -2.74
C ALA A 653 -3.00 21.20 -2.66
N ALA A 654 -4.32 21.15 -2.40
CA ALA A 654 -5.16 22.35 -2.27
C ALA A 654 -4.75 23.22 -1.08
N LEU A 655 -4.49 22.62 0.10
CA LEU A 655 -4.05 23.37 1.28
C LEU A 655 -2.64 23.92 1.08
N LEU A 656 -1.73 23.17 0.45
CA LEU A 656 -0.40 23.67 0.08
C LEU A 656 -0.47 24.89 -0.84
N LYS A 657 -1.34 24.86 -1.85
CA LYS A 657 -1.62 26.01 -2.71
C LYS A 657 -2.11 27.20 -1.91
N GLU A 658 -3.10 27.02 -1.03
CA GLU A 658 -3.64 28.11 -0.21
C GLU A 658 -2.53 28.78 0.60
N GLN A 659 -1.69 28.00 1.28
CA GLN A 659 -0.57 28.52 2.08
C GLN A 659 0.44 29.31 1.27
N LEU A 660 0.81 28.83 0.09
CA LEU A 660 1.76 29.52 -0.80
C LEU A 660 1.17 30.85 -1.31
N GLU A 661 -0.10 30.87 -1.66
CA GLU A 661 -0.81 32.06 -2.15
C GLU A 661 -1.06 33.09 -1.04
N GLU A 662 -1.02 32.74 0.25
CA GLU A 662 -1.06 33.70 1.36
C GLU A 662 0.11 34.70 1.34
N THR A 663 1.19 34.41 0.62
CA THR A 663 2.27 35.38 0.39
C THR A 663 1.82 36.62 -0.37
N ASP A 664 0.71 36.57 -1.12
CA ASP A 664 0.26 37.51 -2.15
C ASP A 664 1.23 37.67 -3.34
N LEU A 665 2.36 36.98 -3.33
CA LEU A 665 3.43 37.05 -4.32
C LEU A 665 3.62 35.77 -5.15
N ILE A 666 2.89 34.71 -4.80
CA ILE A 666 2.86 33.43 -5.51
C ILE A 666 1.47 33.22 -6.08
N GLN A 667 1.39 32.59 -7.23
CA GLN A 667 0.16 32.08 -7.84
C GLN A 667 0.39 30.64 -8.23
N VAL A 668 -0.45 29.73 -7.70
CA VAL A 668 -0.32 28.29 -7.89
C VAL A 668 -1.45 27.75 -8.76
N SER A 669 -1.09 26.98 -9.77
CA SER A 669 -2.00 26.07 -10.48
C SER A 669 -1.77 24.66 -10.00
N LEU A 670 -2.83 23.87 -9.86
CA LEU A 670 -2.75 22.45 -9.53
C LEU A 670 -3.12 21.63 -10.75
N GLU A 671 -2.33 20.61 -11.03
CA GLU A 671 -2.56 19.64 -12.10
C GLU A 671 -2.32 18.25 -11.53
N SER A 672 -3.08 17.25 -11.99
CA SER A 672 -2.97 15.88 -11.46
C SER A 672 -3.12 14.86 -12.56
N GLU A 673 -2.47 13.71 -12.38
CA GLU A 673 -2.54 12.57 -13.29
C GLU A 673 -2.39 11.28 -12.48
N GLY A 674 -2.94 10.17 -12.99
CA GLY A 674 -2.71 8.84 -12.44
C GLY A 674 -1.24 8.42 -12.58
N TRP A 675 -0.76 7.55 -11.69
CA TRP A 675 0.65 7.15 -11.59
C TRP A 675 1.26 6.64 -12.90
N GLN A 676 0.48 5.94 -13.71
CA GLN A 676 0.94 5.38 -14.98
C GLN A 676 1.40 6.47 -15.98
N VAL A 677 0.77 7.65 -15.94
CA VAL A 677 1.16 8.82 -16.73
C VAL A 677 2.14 9.69 -15.95
N PHE A 678 1.82 9.95 -14.68
CA PHE A 678 2.61 10.81 -13.81
C PHE A 678 4.07 10.38 -13.70
N ARG A 679 4.33 9.07 -13.50
CA ARG A 679 5.69 8.59 -13.27
C ARG A 679 6.62 8.73 -14.48
N PRO A 680 6.25 8.33 -15.71
CA PRO A 680 7.05 8.62 -16.91
C PRO A 680 7.30 10.10 -17.12
N GLU A 681 6.29 10.95 -16.95
CA GLU A 681 6.41 12.39 -17.16
C GLU A 681 7.33 13.05 -16.09
N SER A 682 7.22 12.62 -14.83
CA SER A 682 8.12 13.07 -13.76
C SER A 682 9.56 12.63 -13.98
N LEU A 683 9.80 11.42 -14.53
CA LEU A 683 11.14 10.92 -14.87
C LEU A 683 11.75 11.64 -16.07
N ASN A 684 10.92 12.16 -16.99
CA ASN A 684 11.34 12.95 -18.12
C ASN A 684 11.52 14.44 -17.79
N CYS A 685 11.34 14.82 -16.51
CA CYS A 685 11.43 16.19 -16.01
C CYS A 685 10.44 17.17 -16.68
N ASN A 686 9.26 16.66 -17.08
CA ASN A 686 8.23 17.48 -17.70
C ASN A 686 7.46 18.33 -16.68
N TYR A 687 7.59 18.04 -15.38
CA TYR A 687 6.95 18.79 -14.30
C TYR A 687 7.95 19.70 -13.59
N PRO A 688 7.72 21.02 -13.60
CA PRO A 688 8.62 21.99 -12.95
C PRO A 688 8.53 21.96 -11.41
N ALA A 689 7.40 21.50 -10.86
CA ALA A 689 7.20 21.29 -9.43
C ALA A 689 6.17 20.17 -9.22
N PHE A 690 6.44 19.23 -8.31
CA PHE A 690 5.53 18.11 -8.08
C PHE A 690 5.68 17.50 -6.68
N LEU A 691 4.59 16.90 -6.20
CA LEU A 691 4.54 16.17 -4.91
C LEU A 691 4.88 14.70 -5.11
N LEU A 692 5.64 14.15 -4.19
CA LEU A 692 5.96 12.72 -4.11
C LEU A 692 6.01 12.24 -2.65
N GLY A 693 5.94 10.92 -2.50
CA GLY A 693 6.22 10.20 -1.27
C GLY A 693 7.46 9.30 -1.38
N TRP A 694 8.13 9.04 -0.25
CA TRP A 694 9.29 8.14 -0.18
C TRP A 694 9.34 7.37 1.16
N PRO A 695 9.59 6.05 1.15
CA PRO A 695 9.44 5.16 -0.01
C PRO A 695 8.00 5.12 -0.53
N SER A 696 7.72 4.38 -1.60
CA SER A 696 6.34 4.23 -2.07
C SER A 696 5.47 3.62 -0.97
N SER A 697 4.18 3.95 -0.94
CA SER A 697 3.22 3.40 0.04
C SER A 697 3.34 1.87 0.10
N GLY A 698 3.28 1.30 1.30
CA GLY A 698 3.41 -0.15 1.51
C GLY A 698 4.83 -0.72 1.41
N GLN A 699 5.85 0.10 1.17
CA GLN A 699 7.25 -0.36 1.18
C GLN A 699 7.91 -0.06 2.53
N PRO A 700 8.82 -0.93 3.02
CA PRO A 700 9.61 -0.65 4.21
C PRO A 700 10.65 0.43 3.95
N ALA A 701 11.13 1.11 5.00
CA ALA A 701 12.36 1.88 4.92
C ALA A 701 13.51 0.98 4.45
N SER A 702 14.38 1.49 3.58
CA SER A 702 15.36 0.64 2.88
C SER A 702 16.37 -0.03 3.80
N TYR A 703 16.75 0.61 4.92
CA TYR A 703 17.66 0.09 5.95
C TYR A 703 17.76 1.07 7.13
N LEU A 704 18.27 0.61 8.27
CA LEU A 704 18.39 1.40 9.50
C LEU A 704 19.62 2.34 9.43
N ASP A 705 19.49 3.44 8.70
CA ASP A 705 20.50 4.51 8.65
C ASP A 705 19.90 5.77 8.03
N ALA A 706 20.27 6.96 8.53
CA ALA A 706 19.78 8.24 8.01
C ALA A 706 20.07 8.44 6.52
N MET A 707 21.16 7.84 6.01
CA MET A 707 21.54 7.94 4.61
C MET A 707 20.49 7.29 3.68
N SER A 708 19.70 6.33 4.16
CA SER A 708 18.59 5.73 3.38
C SER A 708 17.55 6.75 2.90
N TRP A 709 17.43 7.86 3.62
CA TRP A 709 16.49 8.95 3.35
C TRP A 709 17.08 10.09 2.49
N MET A 710 18.42 10.13 2.37
CA MET A 710 19.13 11.24 1.72
C MET A 710 19.87 10.82 0.44
N GLU A 711 20.48 9.64 0.44
CA GLU A 711 21.40 9.19 -0.62
C GLU A 711 20.79 9.28 -2.03
N TYR A 712 19.55 8.82 -2.17
CA TYR A 712 18.88 8.79 -3.48
C TYR A 712 18.74 10.20 -4.07
N PHE A 713 18.48 11.19 -3.24
CA PHE A 713 18.33 12.60 -3.65
C PHE A 713 19.65 13.32 -3.86
N ILE A 714 20.77 12.74 -3.41
CA ILE A 714 22.14 13.28 -3.62
C ILE A 714 22.76 12.66 -4.88
N THR A 715 22.57 11.34 -5.09
CA THR A 715 23.29 10.56 -6.11
C THR A 715 22.50 10.29 -7.37
N ASN A 716 21.17 10.42 -7.34
CA ASN A 716 20.24 10.09 -8.45
C ASN A 716 19.32 11.27 -8.77
N THR A 717 19.85 12.48 -8.78
CA THR A 717 19.08 13.72 -8.94
C THR A 717 18.34 13.80 -10.27
N ASP A 718 18.86 13.17 -11.33
CA ASP A 718 18.21 13.03 -12.63
C ASP A 718 16.97 12.12 -12.54
N SER A 719 17.04 11.05 -11.74
CA SER A 719 15.94 10.09 -11.59
C SER A 719 14.77 10.63 -10.76
N VAL A 720 15.02 11.63 -9.91
CA VAL A 720 13.96 12.37 -9.17
C VAL A 720 13.63 13.69 -9.84
N CYS A 721 14.30 14.02 -10.95
CA CYS A 721 14.15 15.30 -11.66
C CYS A 721 14.24 16.55 -10.77
N SER A 722 14.96 16.47 -9.68
CA SER A 722 15.37 17.67 -8.96
C SER A 722 16.51 18.38 -9.69
N ASN A 723 17.30 17.64 -10.45
CA ASN A 723 18.52 18.12 -11.12
C ASN A 723 19.42 18.94 -10.18
N TYR A 724 19.41 18.54 -8.89
CA TYR A 724 20.22 19.17 -7.86
C TYR A 724 21.70 18.86 -8.09
N ASP A 725 22.53 19.87 -8.11
CA ASP A 725 24.00 19.76 -8.29
C ASP A 725 24.72 20.63 -7.26
N SER A 726 25.47 19.97 -6.35
CA SER A 726 26.25 20.63 -5.32
C SER A 726 27.53 19.85 -5.03
N SER A 727 28.68 20.44 -5.37
CA SER A 727 29.98 19.85 -5.06
C SER A 727 30.22 19.73 -3.55
N ALA A 728 29.70 20.64 -2.74
CA ALA A 728 29.81 20.60 -1.29
C ALA A 728 28.99 19.42 -0.71
N MET A 729 27.83 19.14 -1.26
CA MET A 729 27.01 17.98 -0.87
C MET A 729 27.69 16.67 -1.26
N ALA A 730 28.25 16.60 -2.45
CA ALA A 730 28.99 15.43 -2.92
C ALA A 730 30.24 15.14 -2.05
N GLU A 731 30.99 16.18 -1.66
CA GLU A 731 32.14 16.02 -0.77
C GLU A 731 31.74 15.48 0.61
N LEU A 732 30.68 16.02 1.22
CA LEU A 732 30.16 15.55 2.51
C LEU A 732 29.63 14.11 2.42
N TYR A 733 28.94 13.79 1.33
CA TYR A 733 28.44 12.44 1.08
C TYR A 733 29.60 11.43 0.97
N GLU A 734 30.63 11.72 0.16
CA GLU A 734 31.80 10.85 0.01
C GLU A 734 32.55 10.66 1.34
N GLU A 735 32.70 11.72 2.16
CA GLU A 735 33.30 11.62 3.49
C GLU A 735 32.48 10.72 4.41
N ALA A 736 31.15 10.91 4.45
CA ALA A 736 30.25 10.11 5.28
C ALA A 736 30.24 8.63 4.86
N MET A 737 30.27 8.32 3.56
CA MET A 737 30.33 6.96 3.03
C MET A 737 31.61 6.21 3.43
N ALA A 738 32.71 6.91 3.64
CA ALA A 738 33.97 6.33 4.03
C ALA A 738 34.19 6.30 5.55
N GLU A 739 33.33 6.96 6.35
CA GLU A 739 33.50 7.08 7.80
C GLU A 739 32.91 5.88 8.54
N THR A 740 33.75 5.15 9.27
CA THR A 740 33.32 3.97 10.03
C THR A 740 33.15 4.22 11.53
N ASP A 741 33.58 5.37 12.03
CA ASP A 741 33.28 5.82 13.39
C ASP A 741 31.84 6.38 13.38
N GLU A 742 30.95 5.79 14.16
CA GLU A 742 29.54 6.13 14.17
C GLU A 742 29.28 7.56 14.63
N GLU A 743 29.93 8.02 15.68
CA GLU A 743 29.74 9.38 16.21
C GLU A 743 30.14 10.42 15.15
N ARG A 744 31.27 10.19 14.48
CA ARG A 744 31.75 11.07 13.41
C ARG A 744 30.85 11.01 12.18
N ARG A 745 30.35 9.84 11.84
CA ARG A 745 29.39 9.66 10.72
C ARG A 745 28.08 10.42 10.98
N LEU A 746 27.52 10.34 12.19
CA LEU A 746 26.33 11.10 12.59
C LEU A 746 26.57 12.62 12.53
N GLU A 747 27.78 13.09 12.89
CA GLU A 747 28.15 14.51 12.69
C GLU A 747 28.13 14.92 11.22
N LEU A 748 28.63 14.06 10.32
CA LEU A 748 28.60 14.31 8.87
C LEU A 748 27.16 14.32 8.33
N TYR A 749 26.30 13.42 8.80
CA TYR A 749 24.87 13.42 8.47
C TYR A 749 24.19 14.72 8.92
N GLY A 750 24.56 15.23 10.08
CA GLY A 750 24.11 16.55 10.53
C GLY A 750 24.52 17.67 9.58
N GLN A 751 25.77 17.67 9.10
CA GLN A 751 26.26 18.67 8.15
C GLN A 751 25.56 18.57 6.78
N ILE A 752 25.24 17.35 6.34
CA ILE A 752 24.44 17.11 5.13
C ILE A 752 23.04 17.72 5.29
N GLN A 753 22.35 17.46 6.42
CA GLN A 753 21.02 18.00 6.71
C GLN A 753 21.03 19.54 6.83
N GLU A 754 22.07 20.12 7.45
CA GLU A 754 22.24 21.58 7.50
C GLU A 754 22.47 22.20 6.11
N LEU A 755 23.19 21.51 5.22
CA LEU A 755 23.37 21.96 3.84
C LEU A 755 22.09 21.80 3.03
N TRP A 756 21.33 20.70 3.27
CA TRP A 756 20.02 20.46 2.68
C TRP A 756 19.06 21.61 2.96
N ALA A 757 18.96 22.05 4.20
CA ALA A 757 18.11 23.17 4.61
C ALA A 757 18.56 24.55 4.06
N ARG A 758 19.72 24.66 3.44
CA ARG A 758 20.19 25.86 2.74
C ARG A 758 19.98 25.78 1.23
N GLU A 759 20.11 24.60 0.67
CA GLU A 759 20.08 24.39 -0.78
C GLU A 759 18.78 23.79 -1.29
N PHE A 760 18.03 23.12 -0.43
CA PHE A 760 16.75 22.48 -0.70
C PHE A 760 16.77 21.58 -1.96
N PRO A 761 17.48 20.44 -1.93
CA PRO A 761 17.35 19.41 -2.95
C PRO A 761 15.90 18.99 -3.16
N THR A 762 15.17 18.83 -2.04
CA THR A 762 13.70 18.74 -1.94
C THR A 762 13.23 19.65 -0.79
N ILE A 763 11.93 19.89 -0.69
CA ILE A 763 11.31 20.52 0.48
C ILE A 763 10.48 19.43 1.15
N ASP A 764 10.94 18.96 2.31
CA ASP A 764 10.28 17.91 3.07
C ASP A 764 9.07 18.47 3.81
N LEU A 765 7.94 17.73 3.85
CA LEU A 765 6.65 18.26 4.26
C LEU A 765 6.06 17.53 5.46
N THR A 766 5.74 16.25 5.29
CA THR A 766 5.15 15.42 6.36
C THR A 766 5.80 14.04 6.41
N GLN A 767 5.67 13.39 7.55
CA GLN A 767 6.09 12.01 7.79
C GLN A 767 4.94 11.21 8.38
N GLU A 768 4.92 9.91 8.09
CA GLU A 768 3.87 9.00 8.55
C GLU A 768 4.45 7.92 9.44
N PRO A 769 4.14 7.94 10.75
CA PRO A 769 4.48 6.87 11.67
C PRO A 769 3.74 5.59 11.33
N ARG A 770 4.35 4.44 11.58
CA ARG A 770 3.62 3.18 11.58
C ARG A 770 2.73 3.09 12.83
N ALA A 771 1.59 2.46 12.67
CA ALA A 771 0.67 2.28 13.78
C ALA A 771 0.10 0.86 13.80
N VAL A 772 -0.12 0.35 15.01
CA VAL A 772 -0.83 -0.88 15.30
C VAL A 772 -2.01 -0.54 16.19
N ILE A 773 -3.15 -1.13 15.90
CA ILE A 773 -4.29 -1.15 16.82
C ILE A 773 -4.42 -2.56 17.37
N SER A 774 -4.58 -2.69 18.67
CA SER A 774 -4.73 -4.00 19.29
C SER A 774 -5.86 -4.03 20.32
N LEU A 775 -6.33 -5.24 20.60
CA LEU A 775 -7.17 -5.48 21.78
C LEU A 775 -6.39 -5.21 23.07
N PRO A 776 -7.07 -4.83 24.16
CA PRO A 776 -6.45 -4.71 25.46
C PRO A 776 -5.77 -6.01 25.90
N GLY A 777 -4.56 -5.89 26.41
CA GLY A 777 -3.79 -7.03 26.88
C GLY A 777 -2.66 -7.47 25.96
N VAL A 778 -2.63 -7.06 24.68
CA VAL A 778 -1.42 -7.21 23.84
C VAL A 778 -0.35 -6.24 24.36
N GLN A 779 0.87 -6.71 24.56
CA GLN A 779 1.97 -5.95 25.16
C GLN A 779 3.28 -6.19 24.41
N ASN A 780 4.26 -5.31 24.65
CA ASN A 780 5.59 -5.35 24.03
C ASN A 780 5.53 -5.22 22.49
N VAL A 781 4.55 -4.45 21.99
CA VAL A 781 4.46 -4.14 20.56
C VAL A 781 5.67 -3.29 20.19
N THR A 782 6.56 -3.87 19.41
CA THR A 782 7.81 -3.23 18.97
C THR A 782 7.86 -3.22 17.46
N ILE A 783 7.92 -2.02 16.90
CA ILE A 783 8.10 -1.75 15.47
C ILE A 783 9.50 -1.17 15.31
N ASP A 784 10.35 -1.80 14.50
CA ASP A 784 11.70 -1.30 14.26
C ASP A 784 11.72 -0.08 13.31
N ALA A 785 12.88 0.55 13.16
CA ALA A 785 13.02 1.73 12.32
C ALA A 785 12.85 1.46 10.81
N MET A 786 12.78 0.20 10.39
CA MET A 786 12.35 -0.19 9.04
C MET A 786 10.82 -0.33 8.91
N GLY A 787 10.09 -0.19 10.02
CA GLY A 787 8.65 -0.33 10.09
C GLY A 787 8.19 -1.78 10.22
N LEU A 788 9.02 -2.69 10.68
CA LEU A 788 8.73 -4.12 10.79
C LEU A 788 8.40 -4.50 12.24
N LEU A 789 7.35 -5.28 12.42
CA LEU A 789 6.90 -5.74 13.73
C LEU A 789 7.72 -6.96 14.19
N HIS A 790 8.16 -6.93 15.44
CA HIS A 790 8.91 -8.02 16.09
C HIS A 790 7.95 -8.98 16.78
N TYR A 791 7.68 -10.15 16.19
CA TYR A 791 6.74 -11.11 16.74
C TYR A 791 7.28 -11.83 17.98
N ASP A 792 8.60 -12.01 18.08
CA ASP A 792 9.28 -12.75 19.13
C ASP A 792 9.19 -12.10 20.52
N VAL A 793 8.95 -10.79 20.59
CA VAL A 793 8.81 -10.06 21.86
C VAL A 793 7.36 -9.81 22.29
N LEU A 794 6.39 -9.98 21.37
CA LEU A 794 4.97 -9.77 21.67
C LEU A 794 4.50 -10.66 22.81
N THR A 795 3.59 -10.13 23.64
CA THR A 795 2.93 -10.89 24.71
C THR A 795 1.45 -10.53 24.80
N LYS A 796 0.65 -11.45 25.33
CA LYS A 796 -0.77 -11.24 25.62
C LYS A 796 -0.99 -11.51 27.11
N GLY A 797 -1.46 -10.49 27.84
CA GLY A 797 -1.82 -10.63 29.24
C GLY A 797 -3.07 -11.48 29.36
N SER A 798 -3.16 -12.34 30.40
CA SER A 798 -4.43 -12.97 30.73
C SER A 798 -5.45 -11.89 31.07
N SER A 799 -6.51 -11.78 30.29
CA SER A 799 -7.65 -10.90 30.50
C SER A 799 -8.30 -11.07 31.87
#